data_49a88a7a60684f6e16e35dd12fb69872
#
_entry.id   49a88a7a60684f6e16e35dd12fb69872
#
_cell.length_a   1.000
_cell.length_b   1.000
_cell.length_c   1.000
_cell.angle_alpha   90.00
_cell.angle_beta   90.00
_cell.angle_gamma   90.00
#
_symmetry.space_group_name_H-M   'P 1'
#
loop_
_entity.id
_entity.type
_entity.pdbx_description
1 polymer ?
#
loop_
_entity_poly.entity_id
_entity_poly.type
_entity_poly.pdbx_seq_one_letter_code
_entity_poly.pdbx_strand_id
1 'polypeptide(L)'
;MKRHILLLSVTPWALLAAPAMAQTSTNAKTTQPADPNAPIEAQTAIGIRQDVAEVPDRSPVQASTTGLPETQADPRDIVVTGFRASLGSAQAIKRNSDAILDAIVAQDIGKLPDNTAAESLARVTGVQVSRYSDEVNQVLVRGLPDVATTFNGRDIFTAEGRRVALQDFPAGALAGLEVYKSGTADLLEPGLAGLINVRSRRPFDFEKGFTIAGGVRGTYNDQSKKFDPLGNLLISQRADTAIGEIGWLINASYTQAQYRNAVRWGENNSNSPTAGTTVLPTSVGRDFQVPTAVGVYNDSGKRWRPAVNASVQWRPAHNLELYYDFLYQGYRGEIANDWFRVPLLDNNPTLSDVVLRPGQPLQVQSLTKTGGYRPEAYRSTRKGYTNTYQAAGGAKWDIGRAHLSTDLAYTSSQYGEDEWSFDTAFSKPPVANVNFFVNDGVSFDLPGFDNTNPANYIWRGYFEATYRVQGKGWQWRTDLDLDTDLSLFPKLQFGIRWTDRDASLKRGNRYAYTEPLAIPLSQVPTGDLGLTQNAFRGNQGFTSWLMPSRDGIAGNAPQLREYAFNALQRLVAANPADQGYRDALNRFASPNVQLDPLAAFYATEQTYAFYGQAKYEFNIGSVRFDGMLGTRVVNTVGEYRGISTVLFDGTRRSEVRTTRANYVDILPNVSLRIRPDDKLQIRFGVTKTRTKPEFSQLNPALNIEQNTQQVVPDQPLDPRFPAGLNTRPNAYGSGGNPDLRPLTSTNYDATVEYYFSPTASLTAAIFYRDLDGFISNYVNRTIDPFMDGPPLNRTVVIARQRVV
;
A
#
# COMPACT_ATOMS: atom_id res chain seq x y z
N MET A 1 -25.20 9.61 -20.42
CA MET A 1 -24.32 8.62 -21.08
C MET A 1 -23.30 8.18 -20.05
N LYS A 2 -23.52 7.01 -19.45
CA LYS A 2 -22.66 6.45 -18.40
C LYS A 2 -21.50 5.71 -19.06
N ARG A 3 -20.26 6.14 -18.85
CA ARG A 3 -19.05 5.43 -19.28
C ARG A 3 -18.38 4.78 -18.07
N HIS A 4 -18.21 3.48 -18.16
CA HIS A 4 -17.39 2.70 -17.23
C HIS A 4 -15.93 3.03 -17.50
N ILE A 5 -15.22 3.51 -16.48
CA ILE A 5 -13.76 3.64 -16.50
C ILE A 5 -13.22 2.82 -15.34
N LEU A 6 -12.54 1.74 -15.68
CA LEU A 6 -11.71 0.96 -14.75
C LEU A 6 -10.44 1.77 -14.52
N LEU A 7 -10.31 2.41 -13.35
CA LEU A 7 -9.09 3.09 -12.94
C LEU A 7 -8.31 2.21 -11.98
N LEU A 8 -7.24 1.61 -12.48
CA LEU A 8 -6.15 1.08 -11.67
C LEU A 8 -5.44 2.27 -10.99
N SER A 9 -5.75 2.53 -9.74
CA SER A 9 -4.95 3.44 -8.93
C SER A 9 -3.71 2.71 -8.42
N VAL A 10 -2.65 2.79 -9.18
CA VAL A 10 -1.30 2.52 -8.69
C VAL A 10 -0.92 3.74 -7.84
N THR A 11 -0.86 3.57 -6.54
CA THR A 11 -0.26 4.56 -5.65
C THR A 11 1.25 4.53 -5.89
N PRO A 12 1.86 5.60 -6.43
CA PRO A 12 3.30 5.63 -6.55
C PRO A 12 3.90 5.91 -5.18
N TRP A 13 4.44 4.89 -4.53
CA TRP A 13 5.50 5.11 -3.57
C TRP A 13 6.73 5.57 -4.33
N ALA A 14 6.91 6.89 -4.27
CA ALA A 14 8.13 7.63 -4.45
C ALA A 14 9.20 7.01 -5.37
N LEU A 15 9.04 7.18 -6.65
CA LEU A 15 10.16 7.44 -7.53
C LEU A 15 10.37 8.95 -7.54
N LEU A 16 11.09 9.47 -6.57
CA LEU A 16 11.80 10.72 -6.73
C LEU A 16 13.09 10.39 -7.45
N ALA A 17 12.97 10.21 -8.77
CA ALA A 17 14.09 10.34 -9.67
C ALA A 17 14.61 11.78 -9.59
N ALA A 18 15.92 11.90 -9.65
CA ALA A 18 16.60 13.16 -9.91
C ALA A 18 15.96 13.89 -11.10
N PRO A 19 16.03 15.22 -11.16
CA PRO A 19 15.49 15.95 -12.29
C PRO A 19 16.25 15.57 -13.57
N ALA A 20 15.67 14.66 -14.33
CA ALA A 20 15.99 14.55 -15.73
C ALA A 20 15.45 15.80 -16.41
N MET A 21 16.28 16.52 -17.11
CA MET A 21 15.85 17.62 -17.96
C MET A 21 14.76 17.09 -18.90
N ALA A 22 13.52 17.52 -18.66
CA ALA A 22 12.40 17.18 -19.50
C ALA A 22 12.52 17.90 -20.83
N GLN A 23 12.75 17.17 -21.88
CA GLN A 23 12.34 17.61 -23.21
C GLN A 23 10.91 17.13 -23.43
N THR A 24 10.02 18.08 -23.44
CA THR A 24 8.62 17.88 -23.81
C THR A 24 8.50 17.75 -25.31
N SER A 25 7.93 16.66 -25.80
CA SER A 25 7.29 16.66 -27.11
C SER A 25 5.81 16.38 -26.97
N THR A 26 5.04 17.37 -27.32
CA THR A 26 3.58 17.32 -27.50
C THR A 26 3.24 16.60 -28.79
N ASN A 27 2.27 15.67 -28.75
CA ASN A 27 1.16 15.65 -29.72
C ASN A 27 0.23 14.46 -29.42
N ALA A 28 -0.97 14.76 -28.95
CA ALA A 28 -2.08 13.83 -28.97
C ALA A 28 -3.02 14.19 -30.12
N LYS A 29 -3.20 13.29 -31.06
CA LYS A 29 -4.36 13.30 -31.99
C LYS A 29 -5.35 12.23 -31.58
N THR A 30 -6.56 12.65 -31.37
CA THR A 30 -7.78 11.85 -31.15
C THR A 30 -8.07 10.95 -32.34
N THR A 31 -8.38 9.67 -32.08
CA THR A 31 -9.11 8.80 -32.99
C THR A 31 -10.28 8.12 -32.27
N GLN A 32 -11.39 8.06 -33.01
CA GLN A 32 -12.73 7.59 -32.67
C GLN A 32 -12.76 6.08 -32.31
N PRO A 33 -13.73 5.62 -31.48
CA PRO A 33 -13.80 4.23 -31.03
C PRO A 33 -14.47 3.29 -32.02
N ALA A 34 -13.97 2.04 -32.04
CA ALA A 34 -14.54 0.93 -32.82
C ALA A 34 -15.70 0.26 -32.06
N ASP A 35 -16.62 -0.31 -32.85
CA ASP A 35 -17.89 -0.95 -32.53
C ASP A 35 -17.74 -2.24 -31.66
N PRO A 36 -18.56 -2.47 -30.63
CA PRO A 36 -18.43 -3.61 -29.73
C PRO A 36 -19.32 -4.81 -30.03
N ASN A 37 -19.60 -5.14 -31.28
CA ASN A 37 -20.41 -6.32 -31.61
C ASN A 37 -19.75 -7.21 -32.68
N ALA A 38 -18.83 -8.09 -32.24
CA ALA A 38 -18.41 -9.25 -33.01
C ALA A 38 -18.33 -10.48 -32.09
N PRO A 39 -18.84 -11.64 -32.50
CA PRO A 39 -18.93 -12.83 -31.64
C PRO A 39 -17.60 -13.59 -31.56
N ILE A 40 -17.30 -14.04 -30.35
CA ILE A 40 -16.15 -14.91 -30.04
C ILE A 40 -16.56 -16.36 -30.32
N GLU A 41 -15.93 -16.99 -31.29
CA GLU A 41 -15.98 -18.44 -31.50
C GLU A 41 -15.08 -19.17 -30.52
N ALA A 42 -15.63 -20.24 -29.95
CA ALA A 42 -14.97 -21.14 -29.02
C ALA A 42 -13.92 -21.99 -29.74
N GLN A 43 -12.68 -22.02 -29.22
CA GLN A 43 -11.69 -23.02 -29.60
C GLN A 43 -11.35 -23.97 -28.43
N THR A 44 -11.53 -25.16 -28.76
CA THR A 44 -11.43 -26.50 -28.21
C THR A 44 -10.24 -26.76 -27.26
N ALA A 45 -10.57 -27.50 -26.19
CA ALA A 45 -9.66 -28.06 -25.21
C ALA A 45 -8.71 -29.12 -25.81
N ILE A 46 -7.43 -29.05 -25.45
CA ILE A 46 -6.45 -30.11 -25.65
C ILE A 46 -6.41 -30.95 -24.37
N GLY A 47 -6.79 -32.25 -24.52
CA GLY A 47 -6.82 -33.20 -23.44
C GLY A 47 -5.42 -33.67 -23.01
N ILE A 48 -5.23 -33.70 -21.70
CA ILE A 48 -4.14 -34.42 -21.06
C ILE A 48 -4.69 -35.75 -20.56
N ARG A 49 -4.15 -36.87 -21.08
CA ARG A 49 -4.40 -38.22 -20.56
C ARG A 49 -3.74 -38.37 -19.20
N GLN A 50 -4.52 -38.69 -18.20
CA GLN A 50 -4.02 -39.28 -16.94
C GLN A 50 -4.28 -40.80 -16.99
N ASP A 51 -3.20 -41.57 -16.85
CA ASP A 51 -3.31 -42.99 -16.60
C ASP A 51 -3.76 -43.20 -15.15
N VAL A 52 -4.95 -43.78 -15.01
CA VAL A 52 -5.52 -44.17 -13.71
C VAL A 52 -5.21 -45.65 -13.50
N ALA A 53 -4.43 -45.98 -12.48
CA ALA A 53 -4.27 -47.34 -12.00
C ALA A 53 -5.51 -47.74 -11.19
N GLU A 54 -6.10 -48.89 -11.57
CA GLU A 54 -7.25 -49.51 -10.89
C GLU A 54 -6.91 -49.94 -9.45
N VAL A 55 -7.79 -49.57 -8.51
CA VAL A 55 -7.81 -50.05 -7.12
C VAL A 55 -9.01 -50.99 -6.97
N PRO A 56 -8.86 -52.19 -6.43
CA PRO A 56 -9.94 -53.17 -6.37
C PRO A 56 -10.98 -52.87 -5.29
N ASP A 57 -12.22 -53.12 -5.67
CA ASP A 57 -13.47 -53.10 -4.92
C ASP A 57 -13.42 -53.93 -3.60
N ARG A 58 -13.83 -53.32 -2.48
CA ARG A 58 -14.20 -54.02 -1.25
C ARG A 58 -15.53 -53.52 -0.73
N SER A 59 -16.47 -54.47 -0.75
CA SER A 59 -17.84 -54.36 -0.21
C SER A 59 -17.91 -54.09 1.29
N PRO A 60 -19.05 -53.54 1.79
CA PRO A 60 -19.18 -52.98 3.14
C PRO A 60 -19.38 -54.07 4.21
N VAL A 61 -18.67 -53.91 5.33
CA VAL A 61 -18.89 -54.69 6.55
C VAL A 61 -19.79 -53.95 7.53
N GLN A 62 -20.82 -54.61 7.99
CA GLN A 62 -21.80 -54.12 8.97
C GLN A 62 -21.13 -53.81 10.32
N ALA A 63 -21.59 -52.70 10.92
CA ALA A 63 -21.19 -52.26 12.25
C ALA A 63 -21.88 -53.07 13.34
N SER A 64 -21.12 -53.64 14.27
CA SER A 64 -21.58 -54.07 15.58
C SER A 64 -21.11 -53.14 16.69
N THR A 65 -22.06 -52.66 17.44
CA THR A 65 -21.84 -51.80 18.65
C THR A 65 -21.41 -52.66 19.84
N THR A 66 -20.18 -52.46 20.34
CA THR A 66 -19.81 -52.75 21.74
C THR A 66 -18.48 -52.07 22.07
N GLY A 67 -18.48 -51.26 23.16
CA GLY A 67 -17.35 -50.98 24.03
C GLY A 67 -16.14 -50.25 23.43
N LEU A 68 -16.04 -48.92 23.59
CA LEU A 68 -14.85 -48.11 23.21
C LEU A 68 -13.76 -48.24 24.30
N PRO A 69 -12.51 -48.60 23.92
CA PRO A 69 -11.33 -48.23 24.69
C PRO A 69 -10.90 -46.80 24.33
N GLU A 70 -10.43 -46.03 25.30
CA GLU A 70 -9.81 -44.74 25.07
C GLU A 70 -8.62 -44.90 24.10
N THR A 71 -8.77 -44.50 22.86
CA THR A 71 -7.69 -44.43 21.89
C THR A 71 -6.93 -43.15 22.06
N GLN A 72 -5.63 -43.21 22.31
CA GLN A 72 -4.70 -42.10 22.19
C GLN A 72 -4.88 -41.45 20.82
N ALA A 73 -5.25 -40.16 20.83
CA ALA A 73 -5.44 -39.38 19.62
C ALA A 73 -4.13 -39.27 18.82
N ASP A 74 -4.18 -39.61 17.53
CA ASP A 74 -3.07 -39.41 16.59
C ASP A 74 -2.77 -37.90 16.49
N PRO A 75 -1.49 -37.45 16.58
CA PRO A 75 -1.14 -36.04 16.42
C PRO A 75 -1.69 -35.38 15.15
N ARG A 76 -2.02 -36.15 14.12
CA ARG A 76 -2.67 -35.67 12.89
C ARG A 76 -4.15 -35.33 13.08
N ASP A 77 -4.85 -35.96 14.01
CA ASP A 77 -6.26 -35.68 14.33
C ASP A 77 -6.43 -34.35 15.06
N ILE A 78 -5.42 -33.89 15.81
CA ILE A 78 -5.43 -32.63 16.55
C ILE A 78 -5.45 -31.44 15.58
N VAL A 79 -4.73 -31.51 14.46
CA VAL A 79 -4.69 -30.46 13.44
C VAL A 79 -6.04 -30.33 12.74
N VAL A 80 -6.69 -31.43 12.43
CA VAL A 80 -8.00 -31.45 11.76
C VAL A 80 -9.11 -30.98 12.69
N THR A 81 -9.07 -31.31 13.98
CA THR A 81 -10.04 -30.84 14.99
C THR A 81 -9.91 -29.35 15.26
N GLY A 82 -8.69 -28.80 15.38
CA GLY A 82 -8.45 -27.36 15.54
C GLY A 82 -8.95 -26.52 14.35
N PHE A 83 -8.70 -26.99 13.13
CA PHE A 83 -9.18 -26.30 11.92
C PHE A 83 -10.72 -26.33 11.81
N ARG A 84 -11.37 -27.45 12.11
CA ARG A 84 -12.84 -27.55 12.15
C ARG A 84 -13.45 -26.64 13.22
N ALA A 85 -12.84 -26.56 14.41
CA ALA A 85 -13.29 -25.70 15.48
C ALA A 85 -13.17 -24.20 15.10
N SER A 86 -12.06 -23.83 14.44
CA SER A 86 -11.84 -22.49 13.91
C SER A 86 -12.87 -22.10 12.85
N LEU A 87 -13.17 -23.00 11.91
CA LEU A 87 -14.22 -22.80 10.91
C LEU A 87 -15.61 -22.67 11.56
N GLY A 88 -15.92 -23.53 12.54
CA GLY A 88 -17.19 -23.45 13.26
C GLY A 88 -17.39 -22.13 14.01
N SER A 89 -16.33 -21.64 14.65
CA SER A 89 -16.36 -20.35 15.34
C SER A 89 -16.47 -19.18 14.35
N ALA A 90 -15.77 -19.21 13.24
CA ALA A 90 -15.87 -18.18 12.18
C ALA A 90 -17.29 -18.14 11.59
N GLN A 91 -17.88 -19.31 11.34
CA GLN A 91 -19.25 -19.43 10.85
C GLN A 91 -20.28 -18.94 11.88
N ALA A 92 -20.09 -19.20 13.17
CA ALA A 92 -20.97 -18.74 14.23
C ALA A 92 -20.93 -17.21 14.37
N ILE A 93 -19.74 -16.58 14.27
CA ILE A 93 -19.57 -15.13 14.25
C ILE A 93 -20.34 -14.53 13.06
N LYS A 94 -20.16 -15.07 11.85
CA LYS A 94 -20.89 -14.64 10.66
C LYS A 94 -22.40 -14.76 10.83
N ARG A 95 -22.88 -15.93 11.26
CA ARG A 95 -24.30 -16.24 11.39
C ARG A 95 -25.02 -15.32 12.39
N ASN A 96 -24.36 -14.99 13.51
CA ASN A 96 -24.96 -14.23 14.62
C ASN A 96 -24.79 -12.72 14.47
N SER A 97 -23.92 -12.24 13.59
CA SER A 97 -23.71 -10.81 13.37
C SER A 97 -24.95 -10.13 12.82
N ASP A 98 -25.21 -8.89 13.24
CA ASP A 98 -26.23 -8.01 12.67
C ASP A 98 -25.73 -7.32 11.40
N ALA A 99 -24.40 -7.21 11.21
CA ALA A 99 -23.75 -6.75 9.98
C ALA A 99 -23.41 -7.92 9.04
N ILE A 100 -23.24 -7.64 7.75
CA ILE A 100 -22.69 -8.62 6.80
C ILE A 100 -21.17 -8.65 7.00
N LEU A 101 -20.68 -9.71 7.61
CA LEU A 101 -19.24 -9.91 7.85
C LEU A 101 -18.81 -11.33 7.54
N ASP A 102 -17.50 -11.47 7.34
CA ASP A 102 -16.79 -12.75 7.38
C ASP A 102 -15.68 -12.68 8.44
N ALA A 103 -15.42 -13.81 9.08
CA ALA A 103 -14.39 -13.89 10.12
C ALA A 103 -13.38 -15.00 9.84
N ILE A 104 -12.15 -14.79 10.29
CA ILE A 104 -11.13 -15.83 10.44
C ILE A 104 -10.79 -15.87 11.92
N VAL A 105 -10.87 -17.04 12.52
CA VAL A 105 -10.59 -17.24 13.95
C VAL A 105 -9.51 -18.31 14.08
N ALA A 106 -8.48 -18.01 14.86
CA ALA A 106 -7.47 -18.98 15.27
C ALA A 106 -7.83 -19.50 16.67
N GLN A 107 -8.41 -20.68 16.77
CA GLN A 107 -8.64 -21.34 18.07
C GLN A 107 -7.34 -21.84 18.69
N ASP A 108 -6.42 -22.30 17.85
CA ASP A 108 -5.10 -22.70 18.26
C ASP A 108 -4.07 -21.64 17.85
N ILE A 109 -3.40 -21.08 18.84
CA ILE A 109 -2.39 -20.03 18.66
C ILE A 109 -1.24 -20.58 17.80
N GLY A 110 -0.89 -19.81 16.75
CA GLY A 110 0.20 -20.16 15.85
C GLY A 110 -0.13 -21.20 14.77
N LYS A 111 -1.36 -21.69 14.70
CA LYS A 111 -1.77 -22.68 13.68
C LYS A 111 -2.35 -22.08 12.39
N LEU A 112 -2.50 -20.76 12.30
CA LEU A 112 -2.77 -20.13 11.01
C LEU A 112 -1.57 -20.42 10.08
N PRO A 113 -1.81 -20.96 8.87
CA PRO A 113 -0.72 -21.29 7.95
C PRO A 113 -0.08 -20.05 7.33
N ASP A 114 -0.69 -18.90 7.50
CA ASP A 114 -0.24 -17.62 6.95
C ASP A 114 0.79 -16.96 7.88
N ASN A 115 1.68 -16.16 7.32
CA ASN A 115 2.70 -15.45 8.08
C ASN A 115 2.18 -14.14 8.66
N THR A 116 1.23 -13.50 7.96
CA THR A 116 0.70 -12.17 8.29
C THR A 116 -0.83 -12.11 8.23
N ALA A 117 -1.42 -11.11 8.88
CA ALA A 117 -2.86 -10.82 8.78
C ALA A 117 -3.30 -10.59 7.33
N ALA A 118 -2.49 -9.90 6.53
CA ALA A 118 -2.79 -9.61 5.14
C ALA A 118 -2.89 -10.89 4.29
N GLU A 119 -2.05 -11.89 4.54
CA GLU A 119 -2.12 -13.19 3.87
C GLU A 119 -3.37 -13.98 4.27
N SER A 120 -3.72 -13.95 5.55
CA SER A 120 -4.93 -14.62 6.05
C SER A 120 -6.19 -14.05 5.41
N LEU A 121 -6.24 -12.74 5.21
CA LEU A 121 -7.39 -12.06 4.58
C LEU A 121 -7.65 -12.49 3.13
N ALA A 122 -6.63 -12.95 2.40
CA ALA A 122 -6.81 -13.48 1.04
C ALA A 122 -7.75 -14.69 0.95
N ARG A 123 -8.06 -15.34 2.08
CA ARG A 123 -8.99 -16.47 2.18
C ARG A 123 -10.44 -16.07 2.35
N VAL A 124 -10.68 -14.80 2.68
CA VAL A 124 -12.04 -14.28 2.88
C VAL A 124 -12.70 -14.07 1.53
N THR A 125 -13.90 -14.58 1.38
CA THR A 125 -14.69 -14.41 0.14
C THR A 125 -14.87 -12.93 -0.19
N GLY A 126 -14.58 -12.53 -1.45
CA GLY A 126 -14.69 -11.15 -1.91
C GLY A 126 -13.58 -10.22 -1.37
N VAL A 127 -12.52 -10.78 -0.81
CA VAL A 127 -11.29 -10.07 -0.49
C VAL A 127 -10.24 -10.44 -1.53
N GLN A 128 -9.62 -9.46 -2.13
CA GLN A 128 -8.47 -9.60 -3.03
C GLN A 128 -7.25 -8.99 -2.37
N VAL A 129 -6.08 -9.46 -2.78
CA VAL A 129 -4.81 -8.92 -2.30
C VAL A 129 -3.90 -8.62 -3.47
N SER A 130 -3.19 -7.51 -3.41
CA SER A 130 -2.07 -7.25 -4.28
C SER A 130 -0.75 -7.52 -3.57
N ARG A 131 0.23 -8.00 -4.33
CA ARG A 131 1.57 -8.31 -3.81
C ARG A 131 2.59 -7.36 -4.42
N TYR A 132 3.52 -6.93 -3.60
CA TYR A 132 4.69 -6.17 -4.02
C TYR A 132 5.90 -6.67 -3.24
N SER A 133 7.01 -6.87 -3.93
CA SER A 133 8.25 -7.33 -3.28
C SER A 133 8.03 -8.57 -2.41
N ASP A 134 7.31 -9.57 -2.96
CA ASP A 134 7.08 -10.90 -2.37
C ASP A 134 6.13 -10.95 -1.16
N GLU A 135 5.49 -9.85 -0.80
CA GLU A 135 4.47 -9.86 0.27
C GLU A 135 3.16 -9.19 -0.14
N VAL A 136 2.10 -9.53 0.57
CA VAL A 136 0.82 -8.82 0.44
C VAL A 136 0.98 -7.42 1.03
N ASN A 137 0.86 -6.40 0.20
CA ASN A 137 0.98 -5.00 0.62
C ASN A 137 -0.34 -4.24 0.60
N GLN A 138 -1.34 -4.75 -0.11
CA GLN A 138 -2.65 -4.12 -0.17
C GLN A 138 -3.76 -5.18 -0.10
N VAL A 139 -4.78 -4.89 0.69
CA VAL A 139 -6.01 -5.68 0.81
C VAL A 139 -7.14 -4.86 0.21
N LEU A 140 -7.89 -5.48 -0.69
CA LEU A 140 -9.08 -4.91 -1.32
C LEU A 140 -10.30 -5.72 -0.89
N VAL A 141 -11.35 -5.04 -0.48
CA VAL A 141 -12.63 -5.68 -0.20
C VAL A 141 -13.59 -5.31 -1.32
N ARG A 142 -14.10 -6.31 -2.03
CA ARG A 142 -14.98 -6.12 -3.20
C ARG A 142 -14.37 -5.22 -4.28
N GLY A 143 -13.06 -5.34 -4.49
CA GLY A 143 -12.30 -4.58 -5.49
C GLY A 143 -11.90 -3.16 -5.07
N LEU A 144 -12.29 -2.69 -3.87
CA LEU A 144 -11.96 -1.35 -3.38
C LEU A 144 -10.84 -1.39 -2.32
N PRO A 145 -9.86 -0.49 -2.39
CA PRO A 145 -8.74 -0.44 -1.46
C PRO A 145 -9.02 0.36 -0.16
N ASP A 146 -10.12 1.10 -0.12
CA ASP A 146 -10.43 2.04 0.96
C ASP A 146 -11.13 1.34 2.13
N VAL A 147 -10.33 0.56 2.87
CA VAL A 147 -10.76 -0.24 4.02
C VAL A 147 -10.30 0.44 5.29
N ALA A 148 -11.22 0.69 6.22
CA ALA A 148 -10.85 1.10 7.58
C ALA A 148 -10.30 -0.10 8.35
N THR A 149 -9.31 0.12 9.22
CA THR A 149 -8.74 -0.95 10.05
C THR A 149 -8.81 -0.57 11.52
N THR A 150 -9.25 -1.52 12.34
CA THR A 150 -9.26 -1.39 13.81
C THR A 150 -8.47 -2.52 14.47
N PHE A 151 -7.93 -2.25 15.66
CA PHE A 151 -7.36 -3.27 16.54
C PHE A 151 -8.21 -3.34 17.81
N ASN A 152 -8.85 -4.48 18.06
CA ASN A 152 -9.84 -4.65 19.13
C ASN A 152 -10.94 -3.57 19.12
N GLY A 153 -11.39 -3.15 17.93
CA GLY A 153 -12.40 -2.12 17.72
C GLY A 153 -11.92 -0.67 17.89
N ARG A 154 -10.61 -0.44 18.09
CA ARG A 154 -9.98 0.88 18.22
C ARG A 154 -9.33 1.28 16.90
N ASP A 155 -9.34 2.55 16.59
CA ASP A 155 -8.58 3.07 15.46
C ASP A 155 -7.09 2.77 15.65
N ILE A 156 -6.44 2.32 14.59
CA ILE A 156 -5.00 2.11 14.54
C ILE A 156 -4.45 2.65 13.23
N PHE A 157 -3.24 3.12 13.26
CA PHE A 157 -2.58 3.70 12.09
C PHE A 157 -1.08 3.45 12.13
N THR A 158 -0.44 3.54 10.97
CA THR A 158 1.01 3.45 10.82
C THR A 158 1.54 4.80 10.39
N ALA A 159 2.42 5.38 11.18
CA ALA A 159 3.01 6.70 10.98
C ALA A 159 1.96 7.79 10.68
N GLU A 160 2.16 8.65 9.66
CA GLU A 160 1.25 9.73 9.30
C GLU A 160 0.06 9.28 8.47
N GLY A 161 0.14 8.11 7.83
CA GLY A 161 -0.89 7.60 6.92
C GLY A 161 -2.18 7.20 7.64
N ARG A 162 -3.30 7.16 6.92
CA ARG A 162 -4.58 6.66 7.43
C ARG A 162 -4.72 5.15 7.29
N ARG A 163 -3.88 4.54 6.43
CA ARG A 163 -3.89 3.11 6.19
C ARG A 163 -3.01 2.38 7.18
N VAL A 164 -3.38 1.16 7.48
CA VAL A 164 -2.62 0.26 8.33
C VAL A 164 -1.91 -0.77 7.46
N ALA A 165 -0.64 -1.00 7.75
CA ALA A 165 0.13 -2.06 7.14
C ALA A 165 -0.26 -3.41 7.76
N LEU A 166 -1.30 -4.06 7.22
CA LEU A 166 -1.81 -5.35 7.72
C LEU A 166 -0.78 -6.48 7.62
N GLN A 167 0.21 -6.35 6.73
CA GLN A 167 1.36 -7.24 6.66
C GLN A 167 2.28 -7.15 7.89
N ASP A 168 2.21 -6.07 8.66
CA ASP A 168 3.00 -5.91 9.87
C ASP A 168 2.41 -6.64 11.07
N PHE A 169 1.19 -7.19 10.98
CA PHE A 169 0.57 -8.03 12.00
C PHE A 169 0.93 -9.51 11.77
N PRO A 170 1.83 -10.11 12.58
CA PRO A 170 2.11 -11.53 12.49
C PRO A 170 0.85 -12.35 12.81
N ALA A 171 0.53 -13.34 11.97
CA ALA A 171 -0.67 -14.16 12.14
C ALA A 171 -0.72 -14.88 13.49
N GLY A 172 0.43 -15.31 14.01
CA GLY A 172 0.54 -15.96 15.32
C GLY A 172 0.23 -15.06 16.53
N ALA A 173 0.18 -13.74 16.36
CA ALA A 173 -0.18 -12.79 17.40
C ALA A 173 -1.70 -12.56 17.53
N LEU A 174 -2.50 -13.11 16.61
CA LEU A 174 -3.91 -12.77 16.46
C LEU A 174 -4.83 -13.81 17.08
N ALA A 175 -6.00 -13.36 17.57
CA ALA A 175 -7.15 -14.21 17.90
C ALA A 175 -8.06 -14.41 16.68
N GLY A 176 -8.10 -13.44 15.77
CA GLY A 176 -8.90 -13.48 14.58
C GLY A 176 -8.91 -12.17 13.80
N LEU A 177 -9.58 -12.25 12.65
CA LEU A 177 -9.82 -11.13 11.75
C LEU A 177 -11.31 -11.10 11.41
N GLU A 178 -11.93 -9.95 11.52
CA GLU A 178 -13.33 -9.73 11.16
C GLU A 178 -13.38 -8.74 10.00
N VAL A 179 -14.01 -9.12 8.90
CA VAL A 179 -14.15 -8.29 7.70
C VAL A 179 -15.60 -7.87 7.57
N TYR A 180 -15.91 -6.66 8.01
CA TYR A 180 -17.23 -6.05 7.90
C TYR A 180 -17.43 -5.48 6.49
N LYS A 181 -18.33 -6.09 5.74
CA LYS A 181 -18.69 -5.70 4.37
C LYS A 181 -19.89 -4.74 4.31
N SER A 182 -20.64 -4.68 5.40
CA SER A 182 -21.64 -3.64 5.68
C SER A 182 -21.40 -3.06 7.06
N GLY A 183 -21.80 -1.83 7.31
CA GLY A 183 -21.62 -1.14 8.60
C GLY A 183 -22.87 -1.14 9.45
N THR A 184 -22.68 -1.03 10.77
CA THR A 184 -23.67 -0.63 11.76
C THR A 184 -23.21 0.67 12.42
N ALA A 185 -24.09 1.42 13.09
CA ALA A 185 -23.75 2.76 13.58
C ALA A 185 -22.75 2.75 14.74
N ASP A 186 -22.65 1.66 15.50
CA ASP A 186 -21.69 1.44 16.60
C ASP A 186 -20.25 1.23 16.13
N LEU A 187 -20.04 0.76 14.91
CA LEU A 187 -18.71 0.57 14.35
C LEU A 187 -18.01 1.91 14.09
N LEU A 188 -16.67 1.90 14.17
CA LEU A 188 -15.87 2.98 13.58
C LEU A 188 -16.28 3.15 12.13
N GLU A 189 -16.29 4.38 11.61
CA GLU A 189 -16.73 4.64 10.24
C GLU A 189 -16.04 3.68 9.26
N PRO A 190 -16.75 2.70 8.68
CA PRO A 190 -16.21 1.84 7.65
C PRO A 190 -15.76 2.70 6.46
N GLY A 191 -14.63 2.34 5.85
CA GLY A 191 -14.24 2.93 4.58
C GLY A 191 -15.22 2.57 3.46
N LEU A 192 -15.00 3.06 2.24
CA LEU A 192 -15.84 2.73 1.08
C LEU A 192 -15.94 1.22 0.85
N ALA A 193 -14.88 0.49 1.15
CA ALA A 193 -14.80 -0.96 0.99
C ALA A 193 -15.35 -1.74 2.21
N GLY A 194 -15.32 -1.16 3.39
CA GLY A 194 -15.69 -1.78 4.65
C GLY A 194 -14.67 -1.56 5.77
N LEU A 195 -14.71 -2.43 6.79
CA LEU A 195 -13.83 -2.36 7.94
C LEU A 195 -13.21 -3.73 8.24
N ILE A 196 -11.92 -3.76 8.55
CA ILE A 196 -11.22 -4.93 9.05
C ILE A 196 -10.89 -4.70 10.52
N ASN A 197 -11.42 -5.56 11.40
CA ASN A 197 -11.08 -5.56 12.82
C ASN A 197 -10.08 -6.68 13.11
N VAL A 198 -8.89 -6.29 13.52
CA VAL A 198 -7.83 -7.20 13.96
C VAL A 198 -8.03 -7.46 15.46
N ARG A 199 -8.16 -8.72 15.85
CA ARG A 199 -8.40 -9.10 17.24
C ARG A 199 -7.18 -9.79 17.86
N SER A 200 -6.80 -9.40 19.06
CA SER A 200 -5.85 -10.12 19.91
C SER A 200 -6.56 -10.98 20.94
N ARG A 201 -5.87 -11.97 21.47
CA ARG A 201 -6.31 -12.76 22.62
C ARG A 201 -6.28 -11.91 23.88
N ARG A 202 -7.23 -12.22 24.80
CA ARG A 202 -7.26 -11.70 26.17
C ARG A 202 -7.23 -12.85 27.17
N PRO A 203 -6.83 -12.63 28.43
CA PRO A 203 -6.70 -13.71 29.41
C PRO A 203 -8.02 -14.44 29.69
N PHE A 204 -9.17 -13.76 29.64
CA PHE A 204 -10.46 -14.39 29.88
C PHE A 204 -11.00 -15.20 28.67
N ASP A 205 -10.29 -15.20 27.55
CA ASP A 205 -10.56 -16.11 26.44
C ASP A 205 -10.08 -17.55 26.72
N PHE A 206 -9.33 -17.76 27.82
CA PHE A 206 -8.78 -19.05 28.24
C PHE A 206 -9.49 -19.57 29.48
N GLU A 207 -9.39 -20.87 29.72
CA GLU A 207 -9.81 -21.48 30.95
C GLU A 207 -8.97 -20.96 32.15
N LYS A 208 -9.51 -21.14 33.39
CA LYS A 208 -8.77 -20.78 34.59
C LYS A 208 -7.51 -21.63 34.72
N GLY A 209 -6.44 -21.02 35.19
CA GLY A 209 -5.14 -21.68 35.33
C GLY A 209 -4.06 -21.02 34.47
N PHE A 210 -2.94 -21.71 34.33
CA PHE A 210 -1.78 -21.29 33.54
C PHE A 210 -1.85 -21.90 32.14
N THR A 211 -1.67 -21.06 31.12
CA THR A 211 -1.66 -21.46 29.71
C THR A 211 -0.36 -21.00 29.07
N ILE A 212 0.32 -21.91 28.39
CA ILE A 212 1.46 -21.61 27.53
C ILE A 212 1.21 -22.22 26.15
N ALA A 213 1.38 -21.44 25.10
CA ALA A 213 1.23 -21.91 23.73
C ALA A 213 2.20 -21.15 22.81
N GLY A 214 2.65 -21.81 21.76
CA GLY A 214 3.52 -21.18 20.79
C GLY A 214 3.97 -22.14 19.70
N GLY A 215 4.72 -21.58 18.75
CA GLY A 215 5.26 -22.37 17.65
C GLY A 215 6.44 -21.67 16.99
N VAL A 216 7.30 -22.47 16.38
CA VAL A 216 8.42 -22.01 15.55
C VAL A 216 8.26 -22.63 14.17
N ARG A 217 8.42 -21.83 13.14
CA ARG A 217 8.40 -22.28 11.73
C ARG A 217 9.60 -21.68 10.99
N GLY A 218 9.91 -22.28 9.85
CA GLY A 218 10.88 -21.76 8.92
C GLY A 218 10.30 -21.74 7.52
N THR A 219 10.58 -20.69 6.77
CA THR A 219 10.25 -20.57 5.35
C THR A 219 11.54 -20.50 4.53
N TYR A 220 11.57 -21.17 3.38
CA TYR A 220 12.66 -21.08 2.43
C TYR A 220 12.18 -20.40 1.15
N ASN A 221 12.89 -19.36 0.74
CA ASN A 221 12.62 -18.65 -0.51
C ASN A 221 13.64 -19.11 -1.56
N ASP A 222 13.16 -19.70 -2.65
CA ASP A 222 14.01 -20.31 -3.70
C ASP A 222 14.75 -19.27 -4.56
N GLN A 223 14.27 -18.04 -4.67
CA GLN A 223 14.93 -16.98 -5.40
C GLN A 223 16.01 -16.29 -4.58
N SER A 224 15.73 -15.95 -3.33
CA SER A 224 16.74 -15.40 -2.42
C SER A 224 17.73 -16.46 -1.90
N LYS A 225 17.35 -17.76 -1.98
CA LYS A 225 18.09 -18.90 -1.41
C LYS A 225 18.37 -18.74 0.08
N LYS A 226 17.40 -18.19 0.80
CA LYS A 226 17.49 -17.91 2.23
C LYS A 226 16.40 -18.64 3.00
N PHE A 227 16.76 -18.99 4.23
CA PHE A 227 15.86 -19.56 5.22
C PHE A 227 15.50 -18.48 6.24
N ASP A 228 14.22 -18.31 6.51
CA ASP A 228 13.69 -17.27 7.40
C ASP A 228 12.92 -17.88 8.56
N PRO A 229 13.31 -17.58 9.81
CA PRO A 229 12.61 -18.04 11.00
C PRO A 229 11.38 -17.17 11.26
N LEU A 230 10.34 -17.80 11.79
CA LEU A 230 9.17 -17.15 12.35
C LEU A 230 8.66 -17.94 13.54
N GLY A 231 8.08 -17.26 14.51
CA GLY A 231 7.56 -17.90 15.71
C GLY A 231 6.73 -16.98 16.58
N ASN A 232 6.03 -17.59 17.52
CA ASN A 232 5.28 -16.88 18.55
C ASN A 232 5.28 -17.67 19.85
N LEU A 233 5.15 -16.95 20.95
CA LEU A 233 5.00 -17.50 22.31
C LEU A 233 3.94 -16.69 23.04
N LEU A 234 2.91 -17.37 23.53
CA LEU A 234 1.88 -16.83 24.39
C LEU A 234 1.96 -17.48 25.77
N ILE A 235 1.88 -16.65 26.80
CA ILE A 235 1.77 -17.05 28.19
C ILE A 235 0.58 -16.31 28.79
N SER A 236 -0.30 -17.03 29.48
CA SER A 236 -1.47 -16.47 30.13
C SER A 236 -1.72 -17.13 31.46
N GLN A 237 -2.21 -16.36 32.41
CA GLN A 237 -2.68 -16.84 33.72
C GLN A 237 -4.05 -16.22 33.98
N ARG A 238 -4.99 -17.04 34.48
CA ARG A 238 -6.32 -16.62 34.93
C ARG A 238 -6.64 -17.29 36.24
N ALA A 239 -6.98 -16.52 37.27
CA ALA A 239 -7.21 -17.05 38.59
C ALA A 239 -8.29 -16.25 39.35
N ASP A 240 -9.00 -16.92 40.28
CA ASP A 240 -9.82 -16.28 41.29
C ASP A 240 -8.94 -15.79 42.41
N THR A 241 -9.18 -14.57 42.88
CA THR A 241 -8.44 -13.94 43.96
C THR A 241 -9.40 -13.36 45.01
N ALA A 242 -8.90 -12.93 46.13
CA ALA A 242 -9.71 -12.26 47.16
C ALA A 242 -10.36 -10.95 46.70
N ILE A 243 -9.84 -10.34 45.60
CA ILE A 243 -10.36 -9.09 45.02
C ILE A 243 -11.09 -9.32 43.70
N GLY A 244 -11.49 -10.55 43.40
CA GLY A 244 -12.18 -10.96 42.20
C GLY A 244 -11.31 -11.77 41.25
N GLU A 245 -11.84 -12.03 40.07
CA GLU A 245 -11.15 -12.78 39.03
C GLU A 245 -10.15 -11.89 38.28
N ILE A 246 -8.89 -12.33 38.20
CA ILE A 246 -7.82 -11.60 37.50
C ILE A 246 -7.18 -12.51 36.45
N GLY A 247 -6.87 -11.93 35.30
CA GLY A 247 -6.06 -12.60 34.30
C GLY A 247 -5.05 -11.64 33.67
N TRP A 248 -3.92 -12.20 33.27
CA TRP A 248 -2.93 -11.50 32.45
C TRP A 248 -2.45 -12.39 31.30
N LEU A 249 -2.05 -11.76 30.22
CA LEU A 249 -1.57 -12.43 29.01
C LEU A 249 -0.43 -11.61 28.40
N ILE A 250 0.59 -12.31 27.91
CA ILE A 250 1.62 -11.77 27.03
C ILE A 250 1.77 -12.71 25.82
N ASN A 251 1.72 -12.15 24.62
CA ASN A 251 1.99 -12.87 23.39
C ASN A 251 3.07 -12.11 22.62
N ALA A 252 4.24 -12.73 22.45
CA ALA A 252 5.34 -12.21 21.64
C ALA A 252 5.42 -12.98 20.32
N SER A 253 5.67 -12.30 19.22
CA SER A 253 5.84 -12.91 17.91
C SER A 253 6.95 -12.25 17.12
N TYR A 254 7.55 -13.03 16.23
CA TYR A 254 8.61 -12.60 15.33
C TYR A 254 8.40 -13.25 13.96
N THR A 255 8.49 -12.44 12.90
CA THR A 255 8.53 -12.94 11.52
C THR A 255 9.69 -12.32 10.78
N GLN A 256 10.33 -13.10 9.93
CA GLN A 256 11.37 -12.64 9.01
C GLN A 256 11.05 -13.13 7.60
N ALA A 257 11.41 -12.32 6.61
CA ALA A 257 11.34 -12.69 5.20
C ALA A 257 12.52 -12.07 4.43
N GLN A 258 13.17 -12.88 3.61
CA GLN A 258 14.20 -12.43 2.67
C GLN A 258 13.75 -12.78 1.25
N TYR A 259 13.72 -11.78 0.39
CA TYR A 259 13.15 -11.92 -0.94
C TYR A 259 14.08 -11.38 -2.02
N ARG A 260 13.83 -11.82 -3.25
CA ARG A 260 14.43 -11.28 -4.47
C ARG A 260 13.43 -11.41 -5.61
N ASN A 261 13.18 -10.30 -6.29
CA ASN A 261 12.32 -10.20 -7.45
C ASN A 261 13.07 -9.52 -8.59
N ALA A 262 12.68 -9.84 -9.82
CA ALA A 262 13.21 -9.15 -10.99
C ALA A 262 12.08 -8.88 -11.97
N VAL A 263 12.17 -7.72 -12.61
CA VAL A 263 11.22 -7.28 -13.64
C VAL A 263 12.01 -6.75 -14.82
N ARG A 264 11.65 -7.19 -16.02
CA ARG A 264 12.07 -6.53 -17.26
C ARG A 264 10.98 -5.53 -17.64
N TRP A 265 11.39 -4.38 -18.12
CA TRP A 265 10.47 -3.28 -18.40
C TRP A 265 10.87 -2.56 -19.68
N GLY A 266 9.88 -1.97 -20.35
CA GLY A 266 10.02 -0.98 -21.40
C GLY A 266 9.41 0.33 -20.93
N GLU A 267 10.07 1.43 -21.24
CA GLU A 267 9.57 2.77 -20.95
C GLU A 267 8.47 3.16 -21.94
N ASN A 268 7.85 4.31 -21.74
CA ASN A 268 6.78 4.81 -22.60
C ASN A 268 7.12 4.69 -24.09
N ASN A 269 6.16 4.19 -24.89
CA ASN A 269 6.34 4.10 -26.31
C ASN A 269 6.33 5.49 -26.95
N SER A 270 7.31 5.72 -27.85
CA SER A 270 7.31 6.83 -28.79
C SER A 270 6.70 6.38 -30.11
N ASN A 271 5.84 7.22 -30.69
CA ASN A 271 5.18 6.92 -31.98
C ASN A 271 6.15 7.03 -33.20
N SER A 272 7.31 7.65 -32.98
CA SER A 272 8.35 7.79 -34.01
C SER A 272 9.70 7.92 -33.33
N PRO A 273 10.79 7.39 -33.92
CA PRO A 273 12.14 7.67 -33.46
C PRO A 273 12.42 9.17 -33.37
N THR A 274 13.18 9.59 -32.39
CA THR A 274 13.57 10.99 -32.18
C THR A 274 14.22 11.59 -33.42
N ALA A 275 14.02 12.89 -33.71
CA ALA A 275 14.71 13.61 -34.76
C ALA A 275 16.23 13.44 -34.61
N GLY A 276 16.93 13.14 -35.71
CA GLY A 276 18.35 12.83 -35.72
C GLY A 276 18.68 11.34 -35.54
N THR A 277 17.79 10.50 -35.02
CA THR A 277 17.97 9.05 -34.99
C THR A 277 17.97 8.48 -36.40
N THR A 278 19.00 7.69 -36.77
CA THR A 278 19.07 6.99 -38.04
C THR A 278 18.36 5.66 -37.95
N VAL A 279 17.47 5.39 -38.94
CA VAL A 279 16.74 4.10 -39.01
C VAL A 279 17.16 3.38 -40.28
N LEU A 280 17.61 2.14 -40.13
CA LEU A 280 18.04 1.27 -41.21
C LEU A 280 17.28 -0.07 -41.15
N PRO A 281 16.80 -0.63 -42.25
CA PRO A 281 16.82 0.01 -43.58
C PRO A 281 15.87 1.20 -43.66
N THR A 282 16.19 2.19 -44.47
CA THR A 282 15.34 3.40 -44.66
C THR A 282 13.96 3.08 -45.17
N SER A 283 13.76 1.92 -45.83
CA SER A 283 12.46 1.42 -46.33
C SER A 283 11.45 1.12 -45.25
N VAL A 284 11.88 0.93 -43.97
CA VAL A 284 10.97 0.73 -42.85
C VAL A 284 10.23 2.05 -42.49
N GLY A 285 10.79 3.20 -42.83
CA GLY A 285 10.26 4.52 -42.48
C GLY A 285 10.52 4.84 -41.00
N ARG A 286 9.79 5.83 -40.46
CA ARG A 286 9.91 6.27 -39.05
C ARG A 286 8.59 6.16 -38.29
N ASP A 287 7.51 5.74 -38.95
CA ASP A 287 6.18 5.63 -38.33
C ASP A 287 6.00 4.29 -37.63
N PHE A 288 6.81 4.04 -36.59
CA PHE A 288 6.64 2.86 -35.75
C PHE A 288 6.79 3.22 -34.27
N GLN A 289 6.14 2.42 -33.43
CA GLN A 289 6.21 2.56 -31.98
C GLN A 289 7.34 1.73 -31.41
N VAL A 290 8.18 2.36 -30.61
CA VAL A 290 9.28 1.73 -29.88
C VAL A 290 9.38 2.35 -28.48
N PRO A 291 9.63 1.58 -27.42
CA PRO A 291 9.94 2.12 -26.12
C PRO A 291 11.15 3.08 -26.17
N THR A 292 11.09 4.17 -25.42
CA THR A 292 12.22 5.11 -25.34
C THR A 292 13.45 4.50 -24.67
N ALA A 293 13.22 3.51 -23.80
CA ALA A 293 14.26 2.70 -23.18
C ALA A 293 13.73 1.33 -22.78
N VAL A 294 14.64 0.40 -22.56
CA VAL A 294 14.39 -0.92 -21.97
C VAL A 294 15.30 -1.15 -20.79
N GLY A 295 14.91 -2.04 -19.88
CA GLY A 295 15.74 -2.27 -18.72
C GLY A 295 15.36 -3.47 -17.87
N VAL A 296 16.12 -3.58 -16.77
CA VAL A 296 15.94 -4.58 -15.71
C VAL A 296 15.82 -3.84 -14.39
N TYR A 297 14.88 -4.28 -13.57
CA TYR A 297 14.71 -3.86 -12.19
C TYR A 297 14.79 -5.08 -11.29
N ASN A 298 15.72 -5.09 -10.33
CA ASN A 298 15.81 -6.09 -9.29
C ASN A 298 15.45 -5.46 -7.95
N ASP A 299 14.62 -6.14 -7.18
CA ASP A 299 14.24 -5.76 -5.83
C ASP A 299 14.59 -6.90 -4.89
N SER A 300 15.38 -6.64 -3.87
CA SER A 300 15.81 -7.61 -2.90
C SER A 300 15.84 -7.01 -1.50
N GLY A 301 15.59 -7.82 -0.50
CA GLY A 301 15.62 -7.30 0.86
C GLY A 301 15.47 -8.35 1.93
N LYS A 302 15.66 -7.86 3.15
CA LYS A 302 15.36 -8.55 4.39
C LYS A 302 14.39 -7.69 5.18
N ARG A 303 13.29 -8.28 5.64
CA ARG A 303 12.30 -7.65 6.51
C ARG A 303 12.11 -8.51 7.75
N TRP A 304 11.96 -7.88 8.90
CA TRP A 304 11.59 -8.60 10.13
C TRP A 304 10.65 -7.76 10.98
N ARG A 305 9.76 -8.46 11.68
CA ARG A 305 8.65 -7.85 12.43
C ARG A 305 8.55 -8.46 13.81
N PRO A 306 9.13 -7.83 14.84
CA PRO A 306 8.83 -8.15 16.23
C PRO A 306 7.48 -7.53 16.61
N ALA A 307 6.63 -8.29 17.31
CA ALA A 307 5.38 -7.78 17.86
C ALA A 307 5.13 -8.36 19.25
N VAL A 308 4.51 -7.56 20.11
CA VAL A 308 4.11 -7.95 21.46
C VAL A 308 2.69 -7.45 21.73
N ASN A 309 1.81 -8.36 22.15
CA ASN A 309 0.50 -8.03 22.70
C ASN A 309 0.50 -8.43 24.17
N ALA A 310 0.04 -7.54 25.04
CA ALA A 310 -0.19 -7.84 26.45
C ALA A 310 -1.58 -7.37 26.86
N SER A 311 -2.20 -8.11 27.78
CA SER A 311 -3.53 -7.75 28.29
C SER A 311 -3.65 -8.16 29.73
N VAL A 312 -4.35 -7.33 30.53
CA VAL A 312 -4.79 -7.62 31.88
C VAL A 312 -6.30 -7.44 31.96
N GLN A 313 -7.00 -8.39 32.53
CA GLN A 313 -8.43 -8.28 32.84
C GLN A 313 -8.66 -8.51 34.32
N TRP A 314 -9.54 -7.70 34.88
CA TRP A 314 -9.93 -7.81 36.29
C TRP A 314 -11.46 -7.70 36.40
N ARG A 315 -12.08 -8.69 37.01
CA ARG A 315 -13.50 -8.74 37.30
C ARG A 315 -13.72 -8.72 38.82
N PRO A 316 -13.75 -7.50 39.43
CA PRO A 316 -13.94 -7.35 40.89
C PRO A 316 -15.33 -7.81 41.35
N ALA A 317 -16.32 -7.73 40.47
CA ALA A 317 -17.69 -8.18 40.65
C ALA A 317 -18.18 -8.85 39.37
N HIS A 318 -19.22 -9.68 39.48
CA HIS A 318 -19.76 -10.42 38.32
C HIS A 318 -20.31 -9.52 37.22
N ASN A 319 -20.63 -8.28 37.51
CA ASN A 319 -21.19 -7.29 36.59
C ASN A 319 -20.21 -6.18 36.18
N LEU A 320 -18.96 -6.24 36.63
CA LEU A 320 -17.93 -5.23 36.29
C LEU A 320 -16.67 -5.91 35.83
N GLU A 321 -16.22 -5.58 34.61
CA GLU A 321 -14.95 -5.99 34.06
C GLU A 321 -14.10 -4.77 33.70
N LEU A 322 -12.89 -4.72 34.22
CA LEU A 322 -11.87 -3.75 33.88
C LEU A 322 -10.80 -4.45 33.02
N TYR A 323 -10.26 -3.74 32.05
CA TYR A 323 -9.20 -4.29 31.21
C TYR A 323 -8.16 -3.24 30.82
N TYR A 324 -6.94 -3.73 30.57
CA TYR A 324 -5.86 -2.97 29.98
C TYR A 324 -5.24 -3.80 28.87
N ASP A 325 -5.07 -3.20 27.67
CA ASP A 325 -4.43 -3.80 26.50
C ASP A 325 -3.22 -2.98 26.08
N PHE A 326 -2.16 -3.67 25.70
CA PHE A 326 -0.96 -3.08 25.13
C PHE A 326 -0.59 -3.81 23.83
N LEU A 327 -0.26 -3.04 22.79
CA LEU A 327 0.28 -3.52 21.53
C LEU A 327 1.61 -2.81 21.24
N TYR A 328 2.63 -3.57 20.94
CA TYR A 328 3.80 -3.13 20.22
C TYR A 328 3.88 -3.86 18.88
N GLN A 329 4.11 -3.12 17.80
CA GLN A 329 4.26 -3.65 16.45
C GLN A 329 5.47 -2.97 15.80
N GLY A 330 6.47 -3.77 15.46
CA GLY A 330 7.70 -3.32 14.84
C GLY A 330 7.83 -3.80 13.40
N TYR A 331 8.39 -2.96 12.55
CA TYR A 331 8.90 -3.31 11.24
C TYR A 331 10.35 -2.87 11.13
N ARG A 332 11.15 -3.69 10.48
CA ARG A 332 12.53 -3.37 10.10
C ARG A 332 12.74 -3.84 8.68
N GLY A 333 13.37 -3.02 7.86
CA GLY A 333 13.66 -3.33 6.48
C GLY A 333 15.06 -2.93 6.08
N GLU A 334 15.74 -3.82 5.39
CA GLU A 334 16.99 -3.57 4.67
C GLU A 334 16.74 -3.97 3.22
N ILE A 335 16.61 -3.00 2.33
CA ILE A 335 16.13 -3.17 0.95
C ILE A 335 17.18 -2.65 -0.01
N ALA A 336 17.39 -3.35 -1.12
CA ALA A 336 18.17 -2.88 -2.25
C ALA A 336 17.35 -2.97 -3.53
N ASN A 337 17.31 -1.87 -4.27
CA ASN A 337 16.70 -1.78 -5.57
C ASN A 337 17.78 -1.52 -6.61
N ASP A 338 17.94 -2.45 -7.55
CA ASP A 338 18.86 -2.32 -8.67
C ASP A 338 18.07 -1.96 -9.92
N TRP A 339 18.44 -0.89 -10.56
CA TRP A 339 17.81 -0.44 -11.79
C TRP A 339 18.87 -0.31 -12.88
N PHE A 340 18.56 -0.85 -14.04
CA PHE A 340 19.41 -0.80 -15.23
C PHE A 340 18.58 -0.36 -16.43
N ARG A 341 19.07 0.61 -17.18
CA ARG A 341 18.38 1.23 -18.31
C ARG A 341 19.28 1.26 -19.54
N VAL A 342 18.76 0.84 -20.67
CA VAL A 342 19.33 1.01 -21.98
C VAL A 342 18.47 2.02 -22.75
N PRO A 343 18.88 3.29 -22.86
CA PRO A 343 18.19 4.28 -23.67
C PRO A 343 18.23 3.86 -25.14
N LEU A 344 17.10 3.90 -25.85
CA LEU A 344 17.01 3.47 -27.25
C LEU A 344 16.97 4.64 -28.23
N LEU A 345 16.49 5.82 -27.81
CA LEU A 345 16.30 6.96 -28.69
C LEU A 345 17.15 8.18 -28.35
N ASP A 346 17.77 8.20 -27.16
CA ASP A 346 18.48 9.37 -26.66
C ASP A 346 19.85 9.55 -27.38
N ASN A 347 20.20 10.81 -27.69
CA ASN A 347 21.45 11.22 -28.29
C ASN A 347 21.72 10.59 -29.66
N ASN A 348 20.73 10.60 -30.54
CA ASN A 348 20.81 10.26 -31.97
C ASN A 348 21.47 8.90 -32.28
N PRO A 349 20.93 7.78 -31.78
CA PRO A 349 21.46 6.46 -32.11
C PRO A 349 21.16 6.06 -33.57
N THR A 350 21.81 4.99 -34.02
CA THR A 350 21.43 4.24 -35.23
C THR A 350 20.64 3.03 -34.81
N LEU A 351 19.44 2.87 -35.36
CA LEU A 351 18.60 1.68 -35.24
C LEU A 351 18.69 0.88 -36.54
N SER A 352 19.18 -0.35 -36.45
CA SER A 352 19.30 -1.29 -37.59
C SER A 352 18.56 -2.58 -37.29
N ASP A 353 18.43 -3.43 -38.27
CA ASP A 353 17.73 -4.72 -38.21
C ASP A 353 16.32 -4.60 -37.66
N VAL A 354 15.65 -3.51 -37.98
CA VAL A 354 14.32 -3.19 -37.47
C VAL A 354 13.29 -4.15 -38.09
N VAL A 355 12.71 -4.99 -37.24
CA VAL A 355 11.64 -5.92 -37.60
C VAL A 355 10.34 -5.45 -36.96
N LEU A 356 9.32 -5.25 -37.82
CA LEU A 356 7.98 -4.87 -37.33
C LEU A 356 7.17 -6.12 -36.99
N ARG A 357 6.26 -6.01 -36.02
CA ARG A 357 5.44 -7.12 -35.56
C ARG A 357 4.46 -7.56 -36.65
N PRO A 358 4.39 -8.86 -37.00
CA PRO A 358 3.41 -9.37 -37.95
C PRO A 358 1.98 -8.97 -37.59
N GLY A 359 1.27 -8.40 -38.56
CA GLY A 359 -0.12 -7.92 -38.36
C GLY A 359 -0.26 -6.61 -37.58
N GLN A 360 0.85 -6.02 -37.12
CA GLN A 360 0.84 -4.73 -36.40
C GLN A 360 2.01 -3.84 -36.90
N PRO A 361 1.87 -3.25 -38.09
CA PRO A 361 2.97 -2.58 -38.79
C PRO A 361 3.50 -1.32 -38.11
N LEU A 362 2.83 -0.84 -37.06
CA LEU A 362 3.29 0.30 -36.26
C LEU A 362 4.06 -0.11 -35.01
N GLN A 363 4.21 -1.42 -34.70
CA GLN A 363 4.92 -1.89 -33.52
C GLN A 363 6.22 -2.60 -33.92
N VAL A 364 7.31 -2.21 -33.29
CA VAL A 364 8.60 -2.89 -33.45
C VAL A 364 8.58 -4.21 -32.67
N GLN A 365 9.08 -5.29 -33.31
CA GLN A 365 9.31 -6.59 -32.69
C GLN A 365 10.75 -6.71 -32.16
N SER A 366 11.72 -6.31 -32.99
CA SER A 366 13.13 -6.32 -32.62
C SER A 366 13.92 -5.26 -33.36
N LEU A 367 15.02 -4.87 -32.80
CA LEU A 367 15.98 -3.94 -33.41
C LEU A 367 17.39 -4.12 -32.82
N THR A 368 18.36 -3.60 -33.55
CA THR A 368 19.76 -3.39 -33.09
C THR A 368 20.00 -1.88 -32.92
N LYS A 369 20.42 -1.46 -31.73
CA LYS A 369 20.80 -0.07 -31.44
C LYS A 369 22.30 0.05 -31.38
N THR A 370 22.87 1.04 -32.12
CA THR A 370 24.31 1.38 -32.11
C THR A 370 24.47 2.87 -31.82
N GLY A 371 25.46 3.21 -30.98
CA GLY A 371 25.71 4.61 -30.60
C GLY A 371 24.62 5.17 -29.66
N GLY A 372 24.40 6.49 -29.72
CA GLY A 372 23.45 7.19 -28.84
C GLY A 372 23.91 7.28 -27.36
N TYR A 373 22.97 7.49 -26.44
CA TYR A 373 23.28 7.57 -25.02
C TYR A 373 23.66 6.18 -24.46
N ARG A 374 24.58 6.16 -23.51
CA ARG A 374 25.08 4.95 -22.84
C ARG A 374 24.11 4.38 -21.85
N PRO A 375 24.10 3.07 -21.57
CA PRO A 375 23.35 2.49 -20.47
C PRO A 375 23.78 3.05 -19.12
N GLU A 376 22.80 3.13 -18.24
CA GLU A 376 22.95 3.65 -16.88
C GLU A 376 22.31 2.71 -15.88
N ALA A 377 22.82 2.71 -14.66
CA ALA A 377 22.33 1.89 -13.58
C ALA A 377 22.45 2.60 -12.23
N TYR A 378 21.60 2.23 -11.29
CA TYR A 378 21.81 2.59 -9.89
C TYR A 378 21.46 1.42 -8.97
N ARG A 379 22.02 1.46 -7.78
CA ARG A 379 21.55 0.69 -6.61
C ARG A 379 21.12 1.65 -5.53
N SER A 380 19.85 1.67 -5.20
CA SER A 380 19.32 2.30 -4.00
C SER A 380 19.34 1.29 -2.86
N THR A 381 19.96 1.68 -1.76
CA THR A 381 20.02 0.91 -0.51
C THR A 381 19.26 1.65 0.57
N ARG A 382 18.28 1.01 1.20
CA ARG A 382 17.43 1.63 2.22
C ARG A 382 17.45 0.83 3.51
N LYS A 383 17.50 1.54 4.64
CA LYS A 383 17.28 0.98 5.98
C LYS A 383 16.12 1.71 6.63
N GLY A 384 15.03 0.99 6.89
CA GLY A 384 13.80 1.54 7.43
C GLY A 384 13.32 0.83 8.68
N TYR A 385 12.59 1.55 9.52
CA TYR A 385 11.91 0.99 10.69
C TYR A 385 10.54 1.64 10.90
N THR A 386 9.60 0.85 11.43
CA THR A 386 8.36 1.35 12.05
C THR A 386 8.30 0.86 13.48
N ASN A 387 7.87 1.72 14.40
CA ASN A 387 7.46 1.34 15.74
C ASN A 387 6.05 1.89 15.99
N THR A 388 5.10 1.00 16.19
CA THR A 388 3.72 1.36 16.53
C THR A 388 3.40 0.81 17.91
N TYR A 389 2.92 1.67 18.79
CA TYR A 389 2.47 1.36 20.13
C TYR A 389 1.00 1.76 20.27
N GLN A 390 0.21 0.91 20.90
CA GLN A 390 -1.13 1.27 21.37
C GLN A 390 -1.29 0.79 22.81
N ALA A 391 -1.65 1.69 23.71
CA ALA A 391 -2.03 1.39 25.07
C ALA A 391 -3.48 1.80 25.29
N ALA A 392 -4.27 0.91 25.86
CA ALA A 392 -5.71 1.16 26.06
C ALA A 392 -6.21 0.56 27.35
N GLY A 393 -7.13 1.26 28.00
CA GLY A 393 -7.84 0.78 29.19
C GLY A 393 -9.34 1.03 29.08
N GLY A 394 -10.14 0.14 29.66
CA GLY A 394 -11.57 0.28 29.58
C GLY A 394 -12.30 -0.50 30.67
N ALA A 395 -13.61 -0.27 30.72
CA ALA A 395 -14.53 -0.92 31.64
C ALA A 395 -15.78 -1.39 30.90
N LYS A 396 -16.34 -2.52 31.32
CA LYS A 396 -17.67 -3.00 30.97
C LYS A 396 -18.46 -3.17 32.25
N TRP A 397 -19.62 -2.57 32.32
CA TRP A 397 -20.46 -2.58 33.51
C TRP A 397 -21.90 -2.89 33.15
N ASP A 398 -22.41 -3.99 33.70
CA ASP A 398 -23.81 -4.43 33.55
C ASP A 398 -24.63 -3.92 34.72
N ILE A 399 -25.59 -3.03 34.44
CA ILE A 399 -26.48 -2.39 35.42
C ILE A 399 -27.94 -2.76 35.10
N GLY A 400 -28.35 -3.92 35.51
CA GLY A 400 -29.67 -4.43 35.17
C GLY A 400 -29.86 -4.62 33.66
N ARG A 401 -30.68 -3.75 33.03
CA ARG A 401 -30.90 -3.77 31.58
C ARG A 401 -29.94 -2.90 30.79
N ALA A 402 -29.09 -2.15 31.44
CA ALA A 402 -28.15 -1.26 30.84
C ALA A 402 -26.74 -1.90 30.84
N HIS A 403 -26.11 -1.97 29.67
CA HIS A 403 -24.77 -2.47 29.52
C HIS A 403 -23.89 -1.29 29.04
N LEU A 404 -23.07 -0.78 29.92
CA LEU A 404 -22.17 0.35 29.68
C LEU A 404 -20.78 -0.17 29.36
N SER A 405 -20.19 0.30 28.26
CA SER A 405 -18.78 0.09 27.98
C SER A 405 -18.06 1.40 27.70
N THR A 406 -16.86 1.56 28.26
CA THR A 406 -16.00 2.72 27.99
C THR A 406 -14.57 2.27 27.71
N ASP A 407 -13.88 3.00 26.85
CA ASP A 407 -12.53 2.65 26.40
C ASP A 407 -11.76 3.92 26.05
N LEU A 408 -10.57 4.06 26.62
CA LEU A 408 -9.62 5.12 26.31
C LEU A 408 -8.34 4.50 25.76
N ALA A 409 -7.85 4.98 24.63
CA ALA A 409 -6.62 4.47 24.04
C ALA A 409 -5.72 5.59 23.52
N TYR A 410 -4.43 5.35 23.58
CA TYR A 410 -3.37 6.17 22.98
C TYR A 410 -2.59 5.33 21.97
N THR A 411 -2.42 5.86 20.76
CA THR A 411 -1.62 5.25 19.70
C THR A 411 -0.47 6.18 19.33
N SER A 412 0.73 5.64 19.18
CA SER A 412 1.90 6.35 18.65
C SER A 412 2.58 5.47 17.63
N SER A 413 2.81 6.00 16.43
CA SER A 413 3.52 5.31 15.37
C SER A 413 4.58 6.21 14.76
N GLN A 414 5.78 5.66 14.57
CA GLN A 414 6.92 6.35 13.99
C GLN A 414 7.51 5.49 12.89
N TYR A 415 7.74 6.10 11.73
CA TYR A 415 8.51 5.51 10.64
C TYR A 415 9.74 6.36 10.37
N GLY A 416 10.88 5.69 10.18
CA GLY A 416 12.12 6.32 9.73
C GLY A 416 12.76 5.48 8.64
N GLU A 417 13.31 6.14 7.63
CA GLU A 417 14.07 5.52 6.56
C GLU A 417 15.27 6.38 6.20
N ASP A 418 16.42 5.75 5.99
CA ASP A 418 17.60 6.35 5.41
C ASP A 418 17.93 5.59 4.11
N GLU A 419 18.24 6.33 3.06
CA GLU A 419 18.53 5.83 1.72
C GLU A 419 19.89 6.32 1.24
N TRP A 420 20.62 5.42 0.59
CA TRP A 420 21.86 5.69 -0.13
C TRP A 420 21.73 5.08 -1.52
N SER A 421 21.93 5.89 -2.57
CA SER A 421 21.96 5.39 -3.95
C SER A 421 23.31 5.64 -4.58
N PHE A 422 23.79 4.61 -5.26
CA PHE A 422 25.05 4.63 -6.00
C PHE A 422 24.75 4.48 -7.48
N ASP A 423 25.11 5.49 -8.28
CA ASP A 423 24.77 5.56 -9.69
C ASP A 423 26.00 5.31 -10.55
N THR A 424 25.84 4.49 -11.59
CA THR A 424 26.84 4.19 -12.58
C THR A 424 26.31 4.40 -14.00
N ALA A 425 27.21 4.59 -14.96
CA ALA A 425 26.90 4.48 -16.37
C ALA A 425 28.02 3.70 -17.07
N PHE A 426 27.74 3.18 -18.24
CA PHE A 426 28.79 2.59 -19.05
C PHE A 426 29.74 3.68 -19.56
N SER A 427 31.02 3.36 -19.71
CA SER A 427 32.01 4.32 -20.24
C SER A 427 31.72 4.69 -21.71
N LYS A 428 31.15 3.75 -22.48
CA LYS A 428 30.75 3.91 -23.89
C LYS A 428 29.44 3.20 -24.17
N PRO A 429 28.64 3.65 -25.13
CA PRO A 429 27.42 2.94 -25.55
C PRO A 429 27.80 1.63 -26.29
N PRO A 430 27.41 0.45 -25.77
CA PRO A 430 27.58 -0.82 -26.50
C PRO A 430 26.54 -0.94 -27.61
N VAL A 431 26.72 -1.91 -28.49
CA VAL A 431 25.66 -2.41 -29.35
C VAL A 431 24.63 -3.10 -28.46
N ALA A 432 23.34 -2.85 -28.70
CA ALA A 432 22.25 -3.48 -27.98
C ALA A 432 21.27 -4.14 -28.97
N ASN A 433 21.12 -5.45 -28.88
CA ASN A 433 20.10 -6.21 -29.60
C ASN A 433 18.88 -6.33 -28.70
N VAL A 434 17.74 -5.82 -29.15
CA VAL A 434 16.51 -5.76 -28.35
C VAL A 434 15.40 -6.53 -29.05
N ASN A 435 14.70 -7.37 -28.26
CA ASN A 435 13.50 -8.08 -28.69
C ASN A 435 12.37 -7.78 -27.69
N PHE A 436 11.25 -7.27 -28.20
CA PHE A 436 10.14 -6.78 -27.38
C PHE A 436 9.09 -7.83 -27.05
N PHE A 437 9.17 -9.04 -27.62
CA PHE A 437 8.14 -10.07 -27.51
C PHE A 437 8.70 -11.44 -27.16
N VAL A 438 9.64 -11.51 -26.21
CA VAL A 438 10.14 -12.76 -25.66
C VAL A 438 9.30 -13.14 -24.45
N ASN A 439 8.51 -14.21 -24.54
CA ASN A 439 7.59 -14.64 -23.47
C ASN A 439 6.75 -13.46 -22.92
N ASP A 440 6.13 -12.72 -23.82
CA ASP A 440 5.29 -11.53 -23.53
C ASP A 440 6.03 -10.37 -22.83
N GLY A 441 7.35 -10.35 -22.88
CA GLY A 441 8.19 -9.31 -22.30
C GLY A 441 9.31 -8.83 -23.21
N VAL A 442 10.10 -7.88 -22.71
CA VAL A 442 11.27 -7.37 -23.41
C VAL A 442 12.52 -8.14 -23.00
N SER A 443 13.41 -8.43 -23.96
CA SER A 443 14.75 -8.97 -23.71
C SER A 443 15.77 -8.16 -24.49
N PHE A 444 16.98 -8.04 -23.99
CA PHE A 444 18.07 -7.41 -24.70
C PHE A 444 19.41 -8.04 -24.36
N ASP A 445 20.32 -8.00 -25.30
CA ASP A 445 21.71 -8.45 -25.16
C ASP A 445 22.66 -7.32 -25.55
N LEU A 446 23.85 -7.33 -24.96
CA LEU A 446 24.93 -6.39 -25.24
C LEU A 446 26.12 -7.16 -25.78
N PRO A 447 26.13 -7.53 -27.09
CA PRO A 447 27.17 -8.38 -27.67
C PRO A 447 28.54 -7.75 -27.55
N GLY A 448 29.53 -8.53 -27.09
CA GLY A 448 30.90 -8.11 -26.91
C GLY A 448 31.17 -7.18 -25.72
N PHE A 449 30.18 -6.89 -24.90
CA PHE A 449 30.36 -6.10 -23.69
C PHE A 449 30.77 -6.98 -22.50
N ASP A 450 31.96 -6.73 -21.95
CA ASP A 450 32.41 -7.37 -20.72
C ASP A 450 31.86 -6.65 -19.50
N ASN A 451 30.81 -7.19 -18.90
CA ASN A 451 30.13 -6.64 -17.75
C ASN A 451 30.87 -6.86 -16.42
N THR A 452 31.99 -7.59 -16.42
CA THR A 452 32.80 -7.84 -15.22
C THR A 452 33.96 -6.85 -15.08
N ASN A 453 34.33 -6.14 -16.15
CA ASN A 453 35.45 -5.21 -16.16
C ASN A 453 35.04 -3.82 -15.62
N PRO A 454 35.52 -3.36 -14.46
CA PRO A 454 35.16 -2.05 -13.90
C PRO A 454 35.65 -0.85 -14.78
N ALA A 455 36.58 -1.03 -15.70
CA ALA A 455 36.96 0.01 -16.65
C ALA A 455 35.87 0.33 -17.69
N ASN A 456 34.90 -0.56 -17.87
CA ASN A 456 33.74 -0.34 -18.71
C ASN A 456 32.64 0.52 -18.05
N TYR A 457 32.85 0.95 -16.81
CA TYR A 457 31.90 1.75 -16.05
C TYR A 457 32.53 3.05 -15.58
N ILE A 458 31.69 4.07 -15.47
CA ILE A 458 32.00 5.33 -14.79
C ILE A 458 31.00 5.54 -13.63
N TRP A 459 31.47 6.24 -12.62
CA TRP A 459 30.62 6.68 -11.52
C TRP A 459 29.81 7.90 -11.94
N ARG A 460 28.49 7.75 -11.92
CA ARG A 460 27.54 8.78 -12.37
C ARG A 460 27.12 9.71 -11.25
N GLY A 461 26.99 9.18 -10.02
CA GLY A 461 26.55 9.99 -8.90
C GLY A 461 26.35 9.23 -7.60
N TYR A 462 26.05 10.01 -6.56
CA TYR A 462 25.74 9.53 -5.24
C TYR A 462 24.58 10.31 -4.61
N PHE A 463 23.58 9.59 -4.11
CA PHE A 463 22.37 10.14 -3.51
C PHE A 463 22.25 9.70 -2.07
N GLU A 464 21.81 10.61 -1.22
CA GLU A 464 21.39 10.30 0.15
C GLU A 464 20.04 10.96 0.45
N ALA A 465 19.18 10.23 1.14
CA ALA A 465 17.92 10.76 1.65
C ALA A 465 17.63 10.30 3.07
N THR A 466 16.84 11.07 3.77
CA THR A 466 16.28 10.72 5.08
C THR A 466 14.80 11.07 5.13
N TYR A 467 14.02 10.18 5.72
CA TYR A 467 12.56 10.29 5.83
C TYR A 467 12.13 9.99 7.26
N ARG A 468 11.37 10.89 7.88
CA ARG A 468 10.91 10.78 9.27
C ARG A 468 9.45 11.16 9.35
N VAL A 469 8.63 10.24 9.79
CA VAL A 469 7.18 10.41 9.89
C VAL A 469 6.69 9.95 11.23
N GLN A 470 5.68 10.62 11.75
CA GLN A 470 5.09 10.32 13.03
C GLN A 470 3.59 10.56 12.99
N GLY A 471 2.84 9.66 13.62
CA GLY A 471 1.45 9.83 13.99
C GLY A 471 1.27 9.55 15.47
N LYS A 472 0.46 10.37 16.15
CA LYS A 472 0.06 10.19 17.55
C LYS A 472 -1.43 10.46 17.66
N GLY A 473 -2.12 9.78 18.55
CA GLY A 473 -3.53 10.06 18.73
C GLY A 473 -4.11 9.46 20.00
N TRP A 474 -5.03 10.19 20.57
CA TRP A 474 -5.92 9.74 21.62
C TRP A 474 -7.27 9.38 21.03
N GLN A 475 -7.94 8.41 21.58
CA GLN A 475 -9.31 8.09 21.26
C GLN A 475 -10.04 7.64 22.52
N TRP A 476 -11.27 8.08 22.64
CA TRP A 476 -12.19 7.69 23.70
C TRP A 476 -13.52 7.32 23.10
N ARG A 477 -14.14 6.27 23.61
CA ARG A 477 -15.50 5.87 23.29
C ARG A 477 -16.26 5.46 24.54
N THR A 478 -17.56 5.65 24.50
CA THR A 478 -18.48 5.08 25.49
C THR A 478 -19.73 4.64 24.75
N ASP A 479 -20.14 3.42 24.99
CA ASP A 479 -21.31 2.78 24.38
C ASP A 479 -22.27 2.34 25.48
N LEU A 480 -23.56 2.56 25.28
CA LEU A 480 -24.67 2.16 26.14
C LEU A 480 -25.59 1.27 25.33
N ASP A 481 -25.69 0.02 25.70
CA ASP A 481 -26.71 -0.91 25.23
C ASP A 481 -27.83 -1.00 26.26
N LEU A 482 -29.06 -0.81 25.82
CA LEU A 482 -30.23 -0.84 26.67
C LEU A 482 -31.22 -1.92 26.19
N ASP A 483 -31.40 -2.96 26.97
CA ASP A 483 -32.44 -3.96 26.74
C ASP A 483 -33.80 -3.38 27.13
N THR A 484 -34.79 -3.50 26.25
CA THR A 484 -36.10 -2.91 26.42
C THR A 484 -37.19 -3.98 26.54
N ASP A 485 -38.37 -3.62 27.09
CA ASP A 485 -39.59 -4.46 27.06
C ASP A 485 -40.40 -4.27 25.78
N LEU A 486 -39.91 -3.46 24.84
CA LEU A 486 -40.61 -3.22 23.59
C LEU A 486 -40.53 -4.45 22.69
N SER A 487 -41.64 -5.08 22.40
CA SER A 487 -41.69 -6.31 21.61
C SER A 487 -41.08 -6.16 20.23
N LEU A 488 -41.17 -4.95 19.61
CA LEU A 488 -40.62 -4.65 18.30
C LEU A 488 -39.16 -4.20 18.37
N PHE A 489 -38.74 -3.53 19.43
CA PHE A 489 -37.41 -2.98 19.59
C PHE A 489 -36.75 -3.52 20.87
N PRO A 490 -36.31 -4.78 20.90
CA PRO A 490 -35.78 -5.41 22.11
C PRO A 490 -34.49 -4.77 22.61
N LYS A 491 -33.76 -4.00 21.77
CA LYS A 491 -32.49 -3.39 22.14
C LYS A 491 -32.32 -2.02 21.49
N LEU A 492 -31.92 -1.03 22.28
CA LEU A 492 -31.49 0.29 21.86
C LEU A 492 -30.00 0.45 22.17
N GLN A 493 -29.25 1.11 21.30
CA GLN A 493 -27.83 1.32 21.46
C GLN A 493 -27.46 2.77 21.14
N PHE A 494 -26.66 3.37 22.00
CA PHE A 494 -26.18 4.75 21.87
C PHE A 494 -24.71 4.80 22.18
N GLY A 495 -23.99 5.71 21.54
CA GLY A 495 -22.59 5.91 21.90
C GLY A 495 -22.00 7.19 21.38
N ILE A 496 -20.90 7.54 22.02
CA ILE A 496 -20.09 8.69 21.68
C ILE A 496 -18.66 8.24 21.44
N ARG A 497 -17.98 8.92 20.51
CA ARG A 497 -16.55 8.73 20.27
C ARG A 497 -15.88 10.06 20.05
N TRP A 498 -14.72 10.22 20.65
CA TRP A 498 -13.80 11.32 20.39
C TRP A 498 -12.45 10.77 19.96
N THR A 499 -11.84 11.42 18.95
CA THR A 499 -10.45 11.16 18.56
C THR A 499 -9.71 12.46 18.37
N ASP A 500 -8.44 12.50 18.73
CA ASP A 500 -7.52 13.60 18.50
C ASP A 500 -6.22 13.03 17.95
N ARG A 501 -5.82 13.44 16.75
CA ARG A 501 -4.69 12.88 16.04
C ARG A 501 -3.78 13.93 15.46
N ASP A 502 -2.49 13.80 15.75
CA ASP A 502 -1.41 14.54 15.13
C ASP A 502 -0.67 13.67 14.10
N ALA A 503 -0.29 14.27 13.00
CA ALA A 503 0.55 13.66 11.98
C ALA A 503 1.64 14.62 11.52
N SER A 504 2.84 14.13 11.29
CA SER A 504 3.95 14.91 10.77
C SER A 504 4.82 14.11 9.82
N LEU A 505 5.30 14.80 8.78
CA LEU A 505 6.24 14.29 7.81
C LEU A 505 7.39 15.28 7.68
N LYS A 506 8.62 14.75 7.70
CA LYS A 506 9.86 15.51 7.47
C LYS A 506 10.77 14.67 6.59
N ARG A 507 11.37 15.30 5.59
CA ARG A 507 12.29 14.62 4.68
C ARG A 507 13.41 15.55 4.25
N GLY A 508 14.52 14.96 3.81
CA GLY A 508 15.62 15.68 3.18
C GLY A 508 16.34 14.76 2.22
N ASN A 509 16.97 15.33 1.23
CA ASN A 509 17.79 14.60 0.28
C ASN A 509 18.94 15.46 -0.26
N ARG A 510 19.91 14.79 -0.87
CA ARG A 510 21.00 15.43 -1.62
C ARG A 510 21.51 14.47 -2.70
N TYR A 511 21.94 15.03 -3.81
CA TYR A 511 22.49 14.28 -4.93
C TYR A 511 23.75 14.98 -5.47
N ALA A 512 24.80 14.20 -5.65
CA ALA A 512 26.04 14.61 -6.32
C ALA A 512 26.06 13.97 -7.71
N TYR A 513 25.74 14.73 -8.74
CA TYR A 513 25.86 14.29 -10.13
C TYR A 513 27.29 14.50 -10.62
N THR A 514 28.03 13.42 -10.89
CA THR A 514 29.46 13.44 -11.16
C THR A 514 29.82 12.92 -12.54
N GLU A 515 28.85 12.53 -13.36
CA GLU A 515 29.05 11.96 -14.70
C GLU A 515 29.96 12.80 -15.59
N PRO A 516 29.93 14.16 -15.62
CA PRO A 516 30.83 14.96 -16.45
C PRO A 516 32.31 14.77 -16.15
N LEU A 517 32.67 14.29 -14.96
CA LEU A 517 34.06 13.99 -14.61
C LEU A 517 34.54 12.64 -15.16
N ALA A 518 33.65 11.82 -15.70
CA ALA A 518 33.91 10.49 -16.25
C ALA A 518 34.84 9.64 -15.35
N ILE A 519 34.61 9.68 -14.03
CA ILE A 519 35.43 8.98 -13.05
C ILE A 519 35.26 7.46 -13.23
N PRO A 520 36.34 6.70 -13.52
CA PRO A 520 36.26 5.24 -13.61
C PRO A 520 35.75 4.63 -12.30
N LEU A 521 34.90 3.61 -12.39
CA LEU A 521 34.34 2.94 -11.23
C LEU A 521 35.41 2.35 -10.30
N SER A 522 36.55 1.93 -10.85
CA SER A 522 37.71 1.41 -10.10
C SER A 522 38.37 2.43 -9.16
N GLN A 523 38.10 3.72 -9.31
CA GLN A 523 38.67 4.80 -8.47
C GLN A 523 37.74 5.20 -7.31
N VAL A 524 36.52 4.67 -7.27
CA VAL A 524 35.52 5.04 -6.24
C VAL A 524 35.63 4.12 -5.02
N PRO A 525 35.63 4.63 -3.77
CA PRO A 525 35.84 3.83 -2.56
C PRO A 525 34.57 3.03 -2.20
N THR A 526 34.24 2.02 -2.99
CA THR A 526 33.02 1.22 -2.84
C THR A 526 33.12 0.06 -1.84
N GLY A 527 34.36 -0.31 -1.47
CA GLY A 527 34.65 -1.46 -0.60
C GLY A 527 34.58 -2.81 -1.31
N ASP A 528 33.49 -3.10 -1.98
CA ASP A 528 33.29 -4.34 -2.75
C ASP A 528 32.52 -4.06 -4.05
N LEU A 529 32.95 -4.70 -5.12
CA LEU A 529 32.27 -4.68 -6.42
C LEU A 529 31.94 -6.11 -6.82
N GLY A 530 30.71 -6.34 -7.30
CA GLY A 530 30.28 -7.63 -7.78
C GLY A 530 29.16 -7.50 -8.80
N LEU A 531 28.94 -8.55 -9.56
CA LEU A 531 27.81 -8.60 -10.47
C LEU A 531 26.50 -8.64 -9.67
N THR A 532 25.52 -7.85 -10.10
CA THR A 532 24.13 -7.98 -9.60
C THR A 532 23.65 -9.40 -9.86
N GLN A 533 22.93 -9.96 -8.90
CA GLN A 533 22.48 -11.34 -9.01
C GLN A 533 21.27 -11.44 -9.93
N ASN A 534 21.36 -12.31 -10.92
CA ASN A 534 20.24 -12.63 -11.78
C ASN A 534 19.12 -13.35 -10.99
N ALA A 535 17.93 -12.75 -10.96
CA ALA A 535 16.75 -13.34 -10.33
C ALA A 535 15.78 -13.99 -11.34
N PHE A 536 16.07 -13.90 -12.64
CA PHE A 536 15.27 -14.52 -13.68
C PHE A 536 15.59 -16.01 -13.79
N ARG A 537 14.59 -16.80 -14.21
CA ARG A 537 14.77 -18.21 -14.57
C ARG A 537 15.09 -18.32 -16.06
N GLY A 538 15.99 -19.22 -16.40
CA GLY A 538 16.40 -19.46 -17.78
C GLY A 538 17.27 -18.36 -18.38
N ASN A 539 17.51 -18.44 -19.70
CA ASN A 539 18.25 -17.41 -20.44
C ASN A 539 17.33 -16.23 -20.78
N GLN A 540 17.63 -15.09 -20.21
CA GLN A 540 16.81 -13.86 -20.30
C GLN A 540 17.60 -12.68 -20.92
N GLY A 541 18.73 -12.95 -21.58
CA GLY A 541 19.62 -11.94 -22.10
C GLY A 541 20.48 -11.26 -21.03
N PHE A 542 20.78 -9.98 -21.22
CA PHE A 542 21.58 -9.21 -20.27
C PHE A 542 20.78 -8.90 -19.01
N THR A 543 21.22 -9.43 -17.85
CA THR A 543 20.51 -9.33 -16.56
C THR A 543 21.41 -9.02 -15.38
N SER A 544 22.73 -8.89 -15.60
CA SER A 544 23.71 -8.66 -14.55
C SER A 544 24.73 -7.60 -14.96
N TRP A 545 25.06 -6.69 -14.06
CA TRP A 545 26.02 -5.63 -14.25
C TRP A 545 26.80 -5.41 -12.94
N LEU A 546 27.96 -4.74 -13.05
CA LEU A 546 28.83 -4.50 -11.91
C LEU A 546 28.28 -3.40 -11.02
N MET A 547 28.21 -3.66 -9.71
CA MET A 547 27.69 -2.72 -8.72
C MET A 547 28.28 -3.02 -7.33
N PRO A 548 28.49 -2.04 -6.44
CA PRO A 548 28.82 -2.30 -5.05
C PRO A 548 27.68 -3.05 -4.34
N SER A 549 28.01 -3.85 -3.33
CA SER A 549 26.97 -4.51 -2.52
C SER A 549 26.14 -3.50 -1.74
N ARG A 550 24.96 -3.92 -1.26
CA ARG A 550 24.11 -3.13 -0.36
C ARG A 550 24.92 -2.66 0.87
N ASP A 551 25.61 -3.61 1.51
CA ASP A 551 26.37 -3.32 2.73
C ASP A 551 27.63 -2.51 2.40
N GLY A 552 28.22 -2.67 1.22
CA GLY A 552 29.31 -1.86 0.69
C GLY A 552 28.92 -0.39 0.52
N ILE A 553 27.72 -0.10 0.00
CA ILE A 553 27.22 1.28 -0.14
C ILE A 553 26.92 1.88 1.25
N ALA A 554 26.11 1.21 2.06
CA ALA A 554 25.68 1.72 3.37
C ALA A 554 26.83 1.80 4.37
N GLY A 555 27.76 0.82 4.36
CA GLY A 555 28.93 0.78 5.25
C GLY A 555 30.00 1.82 4.88
N ASN A 556 30.15 2.16 3.61
CA ASN A 556 31.10 3.17 3.13
C ASN A 556 30.45 4.55 2.88
N ALA A 557 29.23 4.78 3.38
CA ALA A 557 28.53 6.04 3.16
C ALA A 557 29.33 7.30 3.56
N PRO A 558 30.11 7.32 4.67
CA PRO A 558 30.98 8.47 4.99
C PRO A 558 32.06 8.73 3.94
N GLN A 559 32.74 7.68 3.47
CA GLN A 559 33.80 7.78 2.46
C GLN A 559 33.22 8.15 1.09
N LEU A 560 32.09 7.57 0.69
CA LEU A 560 31.39 7.93 -0.55
C LEU A 560 30.94 9.38 -0.54
N ARG A 561 30.49 9.87 0.61
CA ARG A 561 30.09 11.28 0.81
C ARG A 561 31.26 12.23 0.66
N GLU A 562 32.39 11.94 1.31
CA GLU A 562 33.63 12.73 1.17
C GLU A 562 34.12 12.74 -0.28
N TYR A 563 34.07 11.57 -0.94
CA TYR A 563 34.46 11.46 -2.35
C TYR A 563 33.54 12.26 -3.26
N ALA A 564 32.23 12.23 -3.00
CA ALA A 564 31.23 13.04 -3.70
C ALA A 564 31.44 14.55 -3.49
N PHE A 565 31.75 14.97 -2.26
CA PHE A 565 32.05 16.35 -1.95
C PHE A 565 33.28 16.83 -2.73
N ASN A 566 34.38 16.06 -2.76
CA ASN A 566 35.59 16.39 -3.52
C ASN A 566 35.33 16.42 -5.03
N ALA A 567 34.49 15.55 -5.56
CA ALA A 567 34.08 15.57 -6.96
C ALA A 567 33.25 16.84 -7.30
N LEU A 568 32.32 17.24 -6.40
CA LEU A 568 31.56 18.48 -6.55
C LEU A 568 32.45 19.73 -6.50
N GLN A 569 33.52 19.77 -5.66
CA GLN A 569 34.50 20.85 -5.68
C GLN A 569 35.16 21.00 -7.04
N ARG A 570 35.54 19.90 -7.67
CA ARG A 570 36.14 19.89 -9.03
C ARG A 570 35.14 20.41 -10.07
N LEU A 571 33.83 20.02 -9.98
CA LEU A 571 32.81 20.51 -10.90
C LEU A 571 32.52 21.99 -10.73
N VAL A 572 32.44 22.48 -9.48
CA VAL A 572 32.28 23.93 -9.21
C VAL A 572 33.51 24.72 -9.70
N ALA A 573 34.74 24.20 -9.55
CA ALA A 573 35.92 24.85 -10.06
C ALA A 573 35.94 24.91 -11.59
N ALA A 574 35.45 23.85 -12.26
CA ALA A 574 35.35 23.80 -13.73
C ALA A 574 34.21 24.68 -14.28
N ASN A 575 33.10 24.85 -13.56
CA ASN A 575 31.98 25.67 -13.96
C ASN A 575 31.41 26.46 -12.76
N PRO A 576 32.05 27.56 -12.34
CA PRO A 576 31.63 28.34 -11.18
C PRO A 576 30.26 29.00 -11.34
N ALA A 577 29.76 29.13 -12.54
CA ALA A 577 28.44 29.71 -12.79
C ALA A 577 27.30 28.73 -12.55
N ASP A 578 27.56 27.43 -12.50
CA ASP A 578 26.52 26.41 -12.30
C ASP A 578 26.01 26.43 -10.85
N GLN A 579 24.76 26.89 -10.67
CA GLN A 579 24.14 26.97 -9.35
C GLN A 579 23.82 25.58 -8.79
N GLY A 580 23.48 24.60 -9.65
CA GLY A 580 23.16 23.24 -9.23
C GLY A 580 24.34 22.55 -8.54
N TYR A 581 25.55 22.69 -9.09
CA TYR A 581 26.76 22.15 -8.45
C TYR A 581 27.12 22.88 -7.15
N ARG A 582 26.94 24.22 -7.07
CA ARG A 582 27.15 24.97 -5.81
C ARG A 582 26.18 24.53 -4.73
N ASP A 583 24.90 24.40 -5.06
CA ASP A 583 23.87 23.95 -4.11
C ASP A 583 24.13 22.50 -3.64
N ALA A 584 24.52 21.62 -4.56
CA ALA A 584 24.90 20.26 -4.22
C ALA A 584 26.12 20.23 -3.28
N LEU A 585 27.17 20.99 -3.61
CA LEU A 585 28.38 21.10 -2.78
C LEU A 585 28.03 21.57 -1.36
N ASN A 586 27.21 22.61 -1.22
CA ASN A 586 26.77 23.13 0.08
C ASN A 586 26.00 22.07 0.89
N ARG A 587 25.13 21.28 0.25
CA ARG A 587 24.41 20.18 0.90
C ARG A 587 25.33 19.06 1.36
N PHE A 588 26.38 18.75 0.58
CA PHE A 588 27.35 17.69 0.92
C PHE A 588 28.41 18.12 1.95
N ALA A 589 28.51 19.40 2.25
CA ALA A 589 29.39 19.91 3.31
C ALA A 589 28.95 19.44 4.73
N SER A 590 27.66 19.08 4.92
CA SER A 590 27.20 18.51 6.17
C SER A 590 27.41 16.99 6.22
N PRO A 591 27.84 16.41 7.35
CA PRO A 591 27.96 14.96 7.52
C PRO A 591 26.59 14.25 7.44
N ASN A 592 25.51 14.91 7.81
CA ASN A 592 24.15 14.37 7.80
C ASN A 592 23.27 15.05 6.76
N VAL A 593 22.36 14.29 6.19
CA VAL A 593 21.28 14.85 5.34
C VAL A 593 20.43 15.78 6.18
N GLN A 594 20.36 17.04 5.76
CA GLN A 594 19.55 18.05 6.44
C GLN A 594 18.07 17.84 6.05
N LEU A 595 17.19 17.84 7.06
CA LEU A 595 15.75 17.84 6.83
C LEU A 595 15.37 19.18 6.16
N ASP A 596 14.66 19.10 5.05
CA ASP A 596 14.19 20.27 4.33
C ASP A 596 12.91 20.80 4.99
N PRO A 597 12.93 21.99 5.60
CA PRO A 597 11.74 22.58 6.19
C PRO A 597 10.61 22.81 5.18
N LEU A 598 10.96 23.03 3.90
CA LEU A 598 9.99 23.27 2.82
C LEU A 598 9.23 21.97 2.45
N ALA A 599 9.81 20.83 2.75
CA ALA A 599 9.21 19.52 2.53
C ALA A 599 8.49 18.97 3.79
N ALA A 600 8.44 19.76 4.87
CA ALA A 600 7.75 19.37 6.08
C ALA A 600 6.23 19.61 5.98
N PHE A 601 5.49 18.70 6.57
CA PHE A 601 4.03 18.77 6.66
C PHE A 601 3.57 18.37 8.06
N TYR A 602 2.52 19.07 8.56
CA TYR A 602 1.92 18.83 9.86
C TYR A 602 0.40 18.86 9.72
N ALA A 603 -0.27 17.94 10.39
CA ALA A 603 -1.72 17.89 10.47
C ALA A 603 -2.15 17.57 11.89
N THR A 604 -3.22 18.21 12.33
CA THR A 604 -3.99 17.87 13.54
C THR A 604 -5.43 17.64 13.11
N GLU A 605 -6.04 16.57 13.57
CA GLU A 605 -7.42 16.24 13.24
C GLU A 605 -8.18 15.73 14.46
N GLN A 606 -9.28 16.40 14.80
CA GLN A 606 -10.21 16.00 15.84
C GLN A 606 -11.51 15.51 15.23
N THR A 607 -12.05 14.42 15.79
CA THR A 607 -13.32 13.86 15.35
C THR A 607 -14.23 13.68 16.57
N TYR A 608 -15.45 14.16 16.46
CA TYR A 608 -16.51 13.98 17.44
C TYR A 608 -17.64 13.21 16.77
N ALA A 609 -17.95 12.03 17.26
CA ALA A 609 -18.99 11.20 16.69
C ALA A 609 -20.01 10.81 17.75
N PHE A 610 -21.26 10.79 17.31
CA PHE A 610 -22.41 10.33 18.09
C PHE A 610 -23.21 9.34 17.24
N TYR A 611 -23.68 8.24 17.83
CA TYR A 611 -24.59 7.32 17.15
C TYR A 611 -25.76 6.90 18.02
N GLY A 612 -26.86 6.56 17.35
CA GLY A 612 -27.98 5.86 17.91
C GLY A 612 -28.49 4.81 16.95
N GLN A 613 -28.81 3.63 17.48
CA GLN A 613 -29.38 2.55 16.68
C GLN A 613 -30.33 1.71 17.50
N ALA A 614 -31.33 1.10 16.84
CA ALA A 614 -32.29 0.21 17.41
C ALA A 614 -32.26 -1.14 16.69
N LYS A 615 -32.24 -2.22 17.46
CA LYS A 615 -32.49 -3.56 16.95
C LYS A 615 -34.01 -3.76 16.93
N TYR A 616 -34.54 -4.21 15.80
CA TYR A 616 -35.94 -4.59 15.68
C TYR A 616 -36.07 -6.09 15.43
N GLU A 617 -37.13 -6.68 15.92
CA GLU A 617 -37.44 -8.10 15.77
C GLU A 617 -38.94 -8.33 15.77
N PHE A 618 -39.44 -9.13 14.81
CA PHE A 618 -40.83 -9.55 14.75
C PHE A 618 -40.94 -10.87 13.96
N ASN A 619 -42.07 -11.54 14.13
CA ASN A 619 -42.39 -12.78 13.41
C ASN A 619 -43.61 -12.59 12.51
N ILE A 620 -43.57 -13.17 11.32
CA ILE A 620 -44.72 -13.32 10.45
C ILE A 620 -44.90 -14.82 10.20
N GLY A 621 -45.91 -15.40 10.86
CA GLY A 621 -46.07 -16.84 10.92
C GLY A 621 -44.86 -17.49 11.62
N SER A 622 -44.21 -18.45 10.97
CA SER A 622 -43.01 -19.13 11.45
C SER A 622 -41.70 -18.42 11.05
N VAL A 623 -41.78 -17.38 10.23
CA VAL A 623 -40.60 -16.68 9.71
C VAL A 623 -40.22 -15.56 10.65
N ARG A 624 -38.97 -15.55 11.11
CA ARG A 624 -38.39 -14.49 11.94
C ARG A 624 -37.75 -13.42 11.09
N PHE A 625 -38.07 -12.16 11.38
CA PHE A 625 -37.51 -10.96 10.80
C PHE A 625 -36.80 -10.18 11.90
N ASP A 626 -35.53 -9.81 11.66
CA ASP A 626 -34.77 -8.94 12.56
C ASP A 626 -33.81 -8.06 11.78
N GLY A 627 -33.35 -7.00 12.40
CA GLY A 627 -32.37 -6.08 11.77
C GLY A 627 -32.03 -4.89 12.64
N MET A 628 -31.33 -3.94 12.06
CA MET A 628 -30.88 -2.72 12.71
C MET A 628 -31.32 -1.50 11.92
N LEU A 629 -31.72 -0.47 12.65
CA LEU A 629 -31.97 0.88 12.14
C LEU A 629 -31.06 1.83 12.93
N GLY A 630 -30.18 2.56 12.29
CA GLY A 630 -29.28 3.43 13.01
C GLY A 630 -28.71 4.55 12.15
N THR A 631 -28.12 5.50 12.83
CA THR A 631 -27.35 6.57 12.19
C THR A 631 -26.18 6.98 13.07
N ARG A 632 -25.11 7.37 12.42
CA ARG A 632 -23.92 7.96 13.03
C ARG A 632 -23.70 9.35 12.47
N VAL A 633 -23.52 10.33 13.33
CA VAL A 633 -23.17 11.72 12.95
C VAL A 633 -21.75 11.96 13.40
N VAL A 634 -20.93 12.47 12.49
CA VAL A 634 -19.50 12.67 12.73
C VAL A 634 -19.10 14.08 12.32
N ASN A 635 -18.63 14.88 13.28
CA ASN A 635 -17.99 16.16 13.02
C ASN A 635 -16.46 15.97 12.98
N THR A 636 -15.81 16.46 11.93
CA THR A 636 -14.36 16.43 11.77
C THR A 636 -13.83 17.86 11.68
N VAL A 637 -12.87 18.17 12.54
CA VAL A 637 -12.13 19.45 12.55
C VAL A 637 -10.67 19.16 12.27
N GLY A 638 -10.12 19.73 11.21
CA GLY A 638 -8.72 19.55 10.80
C GLY A 638 -7.97 20.88 10.72
N GLU A 639 -6.71 20.86 11.11
CA GLU A 639 -5.74 21.92 10.85
C GLU A 639 -4.54 21.35 10.12
N TYR A 640 -4.24 21.89 8.94
CA TYR A 640 -3.19 21.40 8.05
C TYR A 640 -2.18 22.52 7.82
N ARG A 641 -0.88 22.21 7.99
CA ARG A 641 0.19 23.18 7.88
C ARG A 641 1.29 22.67 6.96
N GLY A 642 1.67 23.47 5.98
CA GLY A 642 2.79 23.22 5.07
C GLY A 642 3.47 24.53 4.69
N ILE A 643 4.58 24.43 3.95
CA ILE A 643 5.33 25.61 3.48
C ILE A 643 5.20 25.69 1.97
N SER A 644 4.59 26.76 1.49
CA SER A 644 4.54 27.10 0.07
C SER A 644 5.83 27.76 -0.39
N THR A 645 6.27 27.43 -1.60
CA THR A 645 7.45 28.02 -2.21
C THR A 645 7.14 28.56 -3.60
N VAL A 646 7.72 29.71 -3.91
CA VAL A 646 7.71 30.31 -5.24
C VAL A 646 9.15 30.58 -5.65
N LEU A 647 9.57 30.03 -6.77
CA LEU A 647 10.86 30.28 -7.39
C LEU A 647 10.59 31.05 -8.69
N PHE A 648 10.97 32.33 -8.74
CA PHE A 648 10.79 33.18 -9.90
C PHE A 648 11.97 34.13 -10.05
N ASP A 649 12.51 34.25 -11.28
CA ASP A 649 13.72 35.06 -11.61
C ASP A 649 14.89 34.78 -10.66
N GLY A 650 15.13 33.51 -10.34
CA GLY A 650 16.18 33.06 -9.41
C GLY A 650 15.92 33.39 -7.93
N THR A 651 14.81 34.07 -7.61
CA THR A 651 14.45 34.39 -6.25
C THR A 651 13.46 33.38 -5.69
N ARG A 652 13.81 32.77 -4.55
CA ARG A 652 12.94 31.86 -3.81
C ARG A 652 12.25 32.62 -2.67
N ARG A 653 10.92 32.52 -2.63
CA ARG A 653 10.09 33.00 -1.51
C ARG A 653 9.41 31.80 -0.87
N SER A 654 9.25 31.84 0.44
CA SER A 654 8.62 30.77 1.20
C SER A 654 7.64 31.34 2.21
N GLU A 655 6.49 30.70 2.35
CA GLU A 655 5.44 31.12 3.28
C GLU A 655 4.83 29.90 3.97
N VAL A 656 4.64 29.98 5.28
CA VAL A 656 3.90 28.97 6.04
C VAL A 656 2.41 29.15 5.75
N ARG A 657 1.76 28.10 5.27
CA ARG A 657 0.30 28.05 5.10
C ARG A 657 -0.32 27.12 6.12
N THR A 658 -1.34 27.64 6.78
CA THR A 658 -2.20 26.88 7.69
C THR A 658 -3.64 27.01 7.22
N THR A 659 -4.31 25.87 7.03
CA THR A 659 -5.72 25.83 6.63
C THR A 659 -6.50 25.00 7.63
N ARG A 660 -7.71 25.42 7.96
CA ARG A 660 -8.66 24.72 8.82
C ARG A 660 -9.83 24.22 7.99
N ALA A 661 -10.20 22.98 8.24
CA ALA A 661 -11.39 22.36 7.68
C ALA A 661 -12.34 21.93 8.81
N ASN A 662 -13.64 22.13 8.61
CA ASN A 662 -14.68 21.65 9.50
C ASN A 662 -15.86 21.16 8.68
N TYR A 663 -16.30 19.91 8.93
CA TYR A 663 -17.42 19.31 8.21
C TYR A 663 -18.12 18.23 9.03
N VAL A 664 -19.40 18.01 8.72
CA VAL A 664 -20.24 17.00 9.36
C VAL A 664 -20.69 15.97 8.32
N ASP A 665 -20.57 14.70 8.66
CA ASP A 665 -21.09 13.59 7.87
C ASP A 665 -22.20 12.87 8.64
N ILE A 666 -23.26 12.51 7.92
CA ILE A 666 -24.38 11.71 8.45
C ILE A 666 -24.36 10.36 7.73
N LEU A 667 -24.22 9.29 8.49
CA LEU A 667 -24.01 7.92 8.01
C LEU A 667 -25.15 7.01 8.49
N PRO A 668 -26.30 6.97 7.78
CA PRO A 668 -27.39 6.09 8.11
C PRO A 668 -27.05 4.64 7.73
N ASN A 669 -27.62 3.70 8.49
CA ASN A 669 -27.60 2.28 8.23
C ASN A 669 -28.95 1.62 8.49
N VAL A 670 -29.33 0.71 7.59
CA VAL A 670 -30.52 -0.12 7.72
C VAL A 670 -30.12 -1.54 7.32
N SER A 671 -30.49 -2.51 8.13
CA SER A 671 -30.33 -3.93 7.78
C SER A 671 -31.60 -4.71 8.07
N LEU A 672 -31.84 -5.76 7.29
CA LEU A 672 -32.91 -6.71 7.44
C LEU A 672 -32.36 -8.11 7.31
N ARG A 673 -32.68 -8.99 8.25
CA ARG A 673 -32.38 -10.41 8.21
C ARG A 673 -33.69 -11.20 8.30
N ILE A 674 -33.91 -12.09 7.33
CA ILE A 674 -35.06 -12.97 7.23
C ILE A 674 -34.57 -14.39 7.51
N ARG A 675 -35.21 -15.06 8.47
CA ARG A 675 -34.91 -16.45 8.86
C ARG A 675 -36.18 -17.31 8.74
N PRO A 676 -36.37 -17.94 7.57
CA PRO A 676 -37.50 -18.86 7.36
C PRO A 676 -37.42 -20.11 8.25
N ASP A 677 -36.18 -20.57 8.49
CA ASP A 677 -35.84 -21.67 9.38
C ASP A 677 -34.42 -21.47 10.00
N ASP A 678 -33.96 -22.43 10.81
CA ASP A 678 -32.67 -22.36 11.48
C ASP A 678 -31.44 -22.49 10.53
N LYS A 679 -31.63 -22.91 9.29
CA LYS A 679 -30.56 -23.14 8.33
C LYS A 679 -30.44 -22.06 7.29
N LEU A 680 -31.52 -21.36 6.97
CA LEU A 680 -31.56 -20.36 5.91
C LEU A 680 -31.64 -18.94 6.50
N GLN A 681 -30.74 -18.08 6.06
CA GLN A 681 -30.77 -16.63 6.33
C GLN A 681 -30.67 -15.84 5.02
N ILE A 682 -31.53 -14.84 4.88
CA ILE A 682 -31.46 -13.88 3.79
C ILE A 682 -31.25 -12.52 4.44
N ARG A 683 -30.22 -11.78 3.99
CA ARG A 683 -29.90 -10.47 4.55
C ARG A 683 -29.94 -9.40 3.50
N PHE A 684 -30.42 -8.23 3.87
CA PHE A 684 -30.36 -7.00 3.11
C PHE A 684 -29.72 -5.91 3.96
N GLY A 685 -28.95 -5.05 3.35
CA GLY A 685 -28.33 -3.90 4.02
C GLY A 685 -28.26 -2.70 3.10
N VAL A 686 -28.56 -1.52 3.65
CA VAL A 686 -28.31 -0.23 3.03
C VAL A 686 -27.50 0.60 4.01
N THR A 687 -26.29 1.00 3.62
CA THR A 687 -25.39 1.74 4.51
C THR A 687 -24.69 2.87 3.78
N LYS A 688 -24.55 4.02 4.42
CA LYS A 688 -23.68 5.09 3.94
C LYS A 688 -22.35 5.05 4.68
N THR A 689 -21.25 5.04 3.91
CA THR A 689 -19.88 4.99 4.43
C THR A 689 -19.04 6.12 3.86
N ARG A 690 -17.87 6.37 4.46
CA ARG A 690 -16.96 7.42 4.02
C ARG A 690 -15.50 7.00 4.14
N THR A 691 -14.64 7.58 3.31
CA THR A 691 -13.17 7.53 3.45
C THR A 691 -12.62 8.95 3.42
N LYS A 692 -11.86 9.33 4.44
CA LYS A 692 -11.20 10.63 4.50
C LYS A 692 -10.03 10.68 3.52
N PRO A 693 -9.75 11.85 2.90
CA PRO A 693 -8.53 12.05 2.11
C PRO A 693 -7.27 11.79 2.96
N GLU A 694 -6.20 11.31 2.34
CA GLU A 694 -4.91 11.17 3.03
C GLU A 694 -4.38 12.53 3.48
N PHE A 695 -3.62 12.59 4.58
CA PHE A 695 -3.08 13.84 5.09
C PHE A 695 -2.19 14.57 4.08
N SER A 696 -1.42 13.83 3.27
CA SER A 696 -0.59 14.40 2.20
C SER A 696 -1.41 15.14 1.13
N GLN A 697 -2.63 14.67 0.83
CA GLN A 697 -3.54 15.29 -0.12
C GLN A 697 -4.12 16.62 0.43
N LEU A 698 -4.22 16.72 1.75
CA LEU A 698 -4.72 17.90 2.47
C LEU A 698 -3.64 18.96 2.74
N ASN A 699 -2.39 18.72 2.33
CA ASN A 699 -1.28 19.65 2.52
C ASN A 699 -1.57 20.99 1.80
N PRO A 700 -1.64 22.14 2.50
CA PRO A 700 -1.91 23.42 1.90
C PRO A 700 -0.73 24.01 1.12
N ALA A 701 0.44 23.39 1.20
CA ALA A 701 1.65 23.85 0.51
C ALA A 701 1.46 23.88 -1.02
N LEU A 702 1.98 24.95 -1.63
CA LEU A 702 2.09 25.11 -3.08
C LEU A 702 3.54 25.32 -3.44
N ASN A 703 4.04 24.54 -4.38
CA ASN A 703 5.35 24.73 -4.99
C ASN A 703 5.14 25.30 -6.39
N ILE A 704 5.64 26.49 -6.65
CA ILE A 704 5.51 27.22 -7.90
C ILE A 704 6.90 27.50 -8.44
N GLU A 705 7.16 27.13 -9.68
CA GLU A 705 8.43 27.33 -10.37
C GLU A 705 8.22 28.08 -11.68
N GLN A 706 9.14 28.99 -12.00
CA GLN A 706 9.11 29.75 -13.24
C GLN A 706 9.27 28.81 -14.43
N ASN A 707 8.47 29.05 -15.47
CA ASN A 707 8.65 28.34 -16.74
C ASN A 707 9.85 28.94 -17.50
N THR A 708 10.96 28.22 -17.54
CA THR A 708 12.19 28.61 -18.23
C THR A 708 12.22 28.22 -19.71
N GLN A 709 11.20 27.51 -20.20
CA GLN A 709 11.14 27.16 -21.62
C GLN A 709 10.90 28.38 -22.49
N GLN A 710 11.77 28.57 -23.48
CA GLN A 710 11.61 29.64 -24.47
C GLN A 710 10.28 29.47 -25.23
N VAL A 711 9.59 30.58 -25.46
CA VAL A 711 8.39 30.62 -26.28
C VAL A 711 8.79 30.37 -27.72
N VAL A 712 8.38 29.24 -28.27
CA VAL A 712 8.45 28.98 -29.73
C VAL A 712 7.17 29.54 -30.35
N PRO A 713 7.24 30.52 -31.26
CA PRO A 713 6.07 31.28 -31.75
C PRO A 713 4.97 30.43 -32.43
N ASP A 714 5.32 29.31 -33.04
CA ASP A 714 4.46 28.52 -33.92
C ASP A 714 3.96 27.19 -33.37
N GLN A 715 3.91 27.02 -32.04
CA GLN A 715 3.31 25.79 -31.47
C GLN A 715 1.78 25.91 -31.40
N PRO A 716 1.04 24.83 -31.76
CA PRO A 716 -0.44 24.82 -31.67
C PRO A 716 -0.89 25.09 -30.26
N LEU A 717 -2.01 25.77 -30.13
CA LEU A 717 -2.71 26.07 -28.88
C LEU A 717 -2.90 24.80 -28.04
N ASP A 718 -2.58 24.83 -26.77
CA ASP A 718 -2.90 23.74 -25.87
C ASP A 718 -4.43 23.72 -25.64
N PRO A 719 -5.14 22.67 -26.10
CA PRO A 719 -6.60 22.60 -25.99
C PRO A 719 -7.14 22.57 -24.58
N ARG A 720 -6.27 22.45 -23.57
CA ARG A 720 -6.64 22.48 -22.15
C ARG A 720 -6.94 23.90 -21.64
N PHE A 721 -6.64 24.93 -22.44
CA PHE A 721 -6.87 26.33 -22.06
C PHE A 721 -8.00 26.97 -22.89
N PRO A 722 -8.82 27.86 -22.29
CA PRO A 722 -9.86 28.55 -23.03
C PRO A 722 -9.33 29.33 -24.23
N ALA A 723 -10.10 29.39 -25.29
CA ALA A 723 -9.77 30.15 -26.50
C ALA A 723 -9.48 31.62 -26.18
N GLY A 724 -8.38 32.15 -26.69
CA GLY A 724 -7.96 33.54 -26.46
C GLY A 724 -6.82 33.73 -25.45
N LEU A 725 -6.36 32.67 -24.74
CA LEU A 725 -5.22 32.74 -23.82
C LEU A 725 -4.00 32.03 -24.43
N ASN A 726 -3.45 32.60 -25.50
CA ASN A 726 -2.40 32.01 -26.35
C ASN A 726 -0.99 32.14 -25.81
N THR A 727 -0.80 32.56 -24.57
CA THR A 727 0.53 32.66 -23.97
C THR A 727 0.81 31.47 -23.09
N ARG A 728 2.00 30.90 -23.23
CA ARG A 728 2.48 29.90 -22.28
C ARG A 728 2.44 30.49 -20.87
N PRO A 729 2.04 29.69 -19.86
CA PRO A 729 2.04 30.17 -18.49
C PRO A 729 3.46 30.53 -18.05
N ASN A 730 3.60 31.62 -17.30
CA ASN A 730 4.87 32.09 -16.77
C ASN A 730 5.44 31.16 -15.70
N ALA A 731 4.59 30.39 -15.05
CA ALA A 731 5.00 29.44 -14.02
C ALA A 731 4.06 28.24 -13.94
N TYR A 732 4.61 27.14 -13.42
CA TYR A 732 3.87 25.93 -13.08
C TYR A 732 3.93 25.69 -11.58
N GLY A 733 2.85 25.22 -11.00
CA GLY A 733 2.76 24.90 -9.60
C GLY A 733 2.08 23.57 -9.33
N SER A 734 2.40 22.99 -8.21
CA SER A 734 1.72 21.79 -7.70
C SER A 734 1.51 21.88 -6.19
N GLY A 735 0.48 21.22 -5.69
CA GLY A 735 0.20 21.16 -4.26
C GLY A 735 -1.00 20.30 -3.93
N GLY A 736 -1.18 20.00 -2.65
CA GLY A 736 -2.39 19.36 -2.14
C GLY A 736 -3.58 20.34 -2.12
N ASN A 737 -4.72 19.84 -1.69
CA ASN A 737 -5.94 20.62 -1.54
C ASN A 737 -6.57 20.38 -0.16
N PRO A 738 -6.43 21.33 0.78
CA PRO A 738 -6.99 21.20 2.12
C PRO A 738 -8.52 21.25 2.18
N ASP A 739 -9.19 21.66 1.08
CA ASP A 739 -10.64 21.72 0.97
C ASP A 739 -11.29 20.40 0.51
N LEU A 740 -10.49 19.35 0.32
CA LEU A 740 -11.01 18.05 -0.04
C LEU A 740 -11.96 17.51 1.03
N ARG A 741 -13.11 17.00 0.58
CA ARG A 741 -14.10 16.33 1.42
C ARG A 741 -13.89 14.82 1.38
N PRO A 742 -14.39 14.08 2.37
CA PRO A 742 -14.40 12.63 2.30
C PRO A 742 -15.13 12.11 1.07
N LEU A 743 -14.58 11.04 0.51
CA LEU A 743 -15.29 10.21 -0.44
C LEU A 743 -16.41 9.48 0.31
N THR A 744 -17.60 9.41 -0.29
CA THR A 744 -18.74 8.70 0.33
C THR A 744 -19.22 7.58 -0.59
N SER A 745 -19.88 6.59 0.02
CA SER A 745 -20.53 5.49 -0.71
C SER A 745 -21.87 5.17 -0.08
N THR A 746 -22.91 5.07 -0.93
CA THR A 746 -24.15 4.40 -0.55
C THR A 746 -24.08 2.96 -1.01
N ASN A 747 -24.15 2.05 -0.05
CA ASN A 747 -23.90 0.63 -0.25
C ASN A 747 -25.22 -0.14 -0.14
N TYR A 748 -25.49 -0.99 -1.13
CA TYR A 748 -26.63 -1.91 -1.16
C TYR A 748 -26.10 -3.33 -1.19
N ASP A 749 -26.47 -4.12 -0.19
CA ASP A 749 -25.97 -5.47 0.00
C ASP A 749 -27.12 -6.46 0.15
N ALA A 750 -27.02 -7.62 -0.50
CA ALA A 750 -27.92 -8.74 -0.27
C ALA A 750 -27.12 -10.04 -0.20
N THR A 751 -27.47 -10.92 0.76
CA THR A 751 -26.85 -12.24 0.90
C THR A 751 -27.90 -13.31 1.15
N VAL A 752 -27.62 -14.51 0.64
CA VAL A 752 -28.36 -15.73 0.96
C VAL A 752 -27.36 -16.72 1.55
N GLU A 753 -27.63 -17.20 2.76
CA GLU A 753 -26.74 -18.05 3.53
C GLU A 753 -27.47 -19.30 3.97
N TYR A 754 -27.03 -20.48 3.50
CA TYR A 754 -27.59 -21.77 3.90
C TYR A 754 -26.57 -22.56 4.71
N TYR A 755 -26.91 -22.89 5.96
CA TYR A 755 -26.04 -23.56 6.92
C TYR A 755 -26.39 -25.04 7.04
N PHE A 756 -25.62 -25.90 6.40
CA PHE A 756 -25.81 -27.38 6.43
C PHE A 756 -25.47 -27.93 7.81
N SER A 757 -24.37 -27.41 8.42
CA SER A 757 -23.83 -27.82 9.72
C SER A 757 -23.08 -26.65 10.38
N PRO A 758 -22.63 -26.82 11.63
CA PRO A 758 -21.79 -25.80 12.28
C PRO A 758 -20.52 -25.41 11.52
N THR A 759 -20.04 -26.24 10.60
CA THR A 759 -18.78 -26.00 9.86
C THR A 759 -18.97 -25.97 8.34
N ALA A 760 -20.20 -26.10 7.84
CA ALA A 760 -20.47 -26.11 6.40
C ALA A 760 -21.63 -25.18 6.04
N SER A 761 -21.41 -24.30 5.08
CA SER A 761 -22.39 -23.36 4.56
C SER A 761 -22.20 -23.08 3.08
N LEU A 762 -23.29 -22.67 2.44
CA LEU A 762 -23.28 -22.09 1.09
C LEU A 762 -23.74 -20.64 1.22
N THR A 763 -22.97 -19.71 0.67
CA THR A 763 -23.29 -18.28 0.70
C THR A 763 -23.24 -17.71 -0.71
N ALA A 764 -24.29 -16.99 -1.10
CA ALA A 764 -24.31 -16.14 -2.28
C ALA A 764 -24.47 -14.68 -1.84
N ALA A 765 -23.80 -13.77 -2.51
CA ALA A 765 -23.89 -12.34 -2.22
C ALA A 765 -23.94 -11.52 -3.50
N ILE A 766 -24.76 -10.48 -3.49
CA ILE A 766 -24.77 -9.43 -4.50
C ILE A 766 -24.61 -8.08 -3.79
N PHE A 767 -23.90 -7.18 -4.41
CA PHE A 767 -23.68 -5.84 -3.86
C PHE A 767 -23.63 -4.79 -4.96
N TYR A 768 -24.06 -3.58 -4.60
CA TYR A 768 -23.95 -2.38 -5.43
C TYR A 768 -23.40 -1.23 -4.59
N ARG A 769 -22.49 -0.44 -5.17
CA ARG A 769 -21.83 0.70 -4.52
C ARG A 769 -22.05 1.94 -5.37
N ASP A 770 -22.72 2.93 -4.81
CA ASP A 770 -22.86 4.26 -5.42
C ASP A 770 -21.82 5.18 -4.76
N LEU A 771 -20.75 5.48 -5.52
CA LEU A 771 -19.57 6.21 -5.03
C LEU A 771 -19.67 7.67 -5.46
N ASP A 772 -19.43 8.57 -4.51
CA ASP A 772 -19.44 10.01 -4.71
C ASP A 772 -18.17 10.64 -4.13
N GLY A 773 -17.65 11.65 -4.81
CA GLY A 773 -16.52 12.42 -4.32
C GLY A 773 -15.16 11.87 -4.71
N PHE A 774 -14.98 11.28 -5.90
CA PHE A 774 -13.67 10.85 -6.37
C PHE A 774 -12.66 12.00 -6.41
N ILE A 775 -11.46 11.74 -5.87
CA ILE A 775 -10.36 12.69 -5.93
C ILE A 775 -9.63 12.52 -7.26
N SER A 776 -9.68 13.55 -8.11
CA SER A 776 -8.99 13.59 -9.39
C SER A 776 -7.97 14.73 -9.44
N ASN A 777 -6.94 14.55 -10.27
CA ASN A 777 -6.01 15.65 -10.57
C ASN A 777 -6.70 16.71 -11.43
N TYR A 778 -6.49 17.94 -11.06
CA TYR A 778 -7.10 19.10 -11.67
C TYR A 778 -6.04 20.18 -11.89
N VAL A 779 -6.07 20.80 -13.06
CA VAL A 779 -5.17 21.90 -13.42
C VAL A 779 -5.97 23.17 -13.52
N ASN A 780 -5.61 24.17 -12.73
CA ASN A 780 -6.22 25.48 -12.73
C ASN A 780 -5.22 26.54 -13.17
N ARG A 781 -5.68 27.50 -13.92
CA ARG A 781 -4.93 28.71 -14.26
C ARG A 781 -5.36 29.85 -13.35
N THR A 782 -4.42 30.47 -12.67
CA THR A 782 -4.66 31.60 -11.78
C THR A 782 -3.66 32.72 -12.02
N ILE A 783 -3.99 33.94 -11.61
CA ILE A 783 -3.04 35.01 -11.51
C ILE A 783 -2.25 34.79 -10.23
N ASP A 784 -0.97 35.16 -10.26
CA ASP A 784 0.02 34.86 -9.20
C ASP A 784 -0.55 35.13 -7.78
N PRO A 785 -0.70 34.08 -6.95
CA PRO A 785 -1.29 34.20 -5.63
C PRO A 785 -0.31 34.72 -4.57
N PHE A 786 0.95 35.02 -4.92
CA PHE A 786 2.03 35.31 -3.95
C PHE A 786 2.72 36.68 -4.11
N MET A 787 2.31 37.52 -5.06
CA MET A 787 3.02 38.75 -5.33
C MET A 787 2.40 39.94 -4.57
N ASP A 788 3.16 40.46 -3.63
CA ASP A 788 2.88 41.76 -3.04
C ASP A 788 3.14 42.86 -4.10
N GLY A 789 2.08 43.45 -4.64
CA GLY A 789 2.15 44.51 -5.62
C GLY A 789 1.07 44.41 -6.71
N PRO A 790 0.97 45.37 -7.63
CA PRO A 790 0.00 45.31 -8.70
C PRO A 790 0.25 44.02 -9.50
N PRO A 791 -0.80 43.27 -9.90
CA PRO A 791 -0.67 42.00 -10.57
C PRO A 791 0.17 42.22 -11.84
N LEU A 792 1.41 41.80 -11.81
CA LEU A 792 2.18 41.56 -13.01
C LEU A 792 1.37 40.44 -13.73
N ASN A 793 0.77 40.70 -14.87
CA ASN A 793 -0.08 39.78 -15.63
C ASN A 793 0.54 38.38 -15.88
N ARG A 794 1.06 37.77 -14.81
CA ARG A 794 1.74 36.45 -14.79
C ARG A 794 0.70 35.40 -14.56
N THR A 795 0.54 34.52 -15.52
CA THR A 795 -0.32 33.36 -15.42
C THR A 795 0.44 32.19 -14.83
N VAL A 796 -0.12 31.62 -13.78
CA VAL A 796 0.40 30.42 -13.11
C VAL A 796 -0.59 29.27 -13.36
N VAL A 797 -0.09 28.13 -13.80
CA VAL A 797 -0.87 26.90 -13.92
C VAL A 797 -0.57 26.03 -12.71
N ILE A 798 -1.57 25.75 -11.92
CA ILE A 798 -1.43 24.97 -10.67
C ILE A 798 -2.16 23.64 -10.84
N ALA A 799 -1.42 22.53 -10.68
CA ALA A 799 -1.99 21.20 -10.57
C ALA A 799 -2.37 20.91 -9.11
N ARG A 800 -3.65 20.64 -8.88
CA ARG A 800 -4.20 20.24 -7.57
C ARG A 800 -5.13 19.06 -7.73
N GLN A 801 -5.50 18.47 -6.61
CA GLN A 801 -6.56 17.48 -6.55
C GLN A 801 -7.90 18.16 -6.22
N ARG A 802 -8.97 17.66 -6.81
CA ARG A 802 -10.36 18.03 -6.51
C ARG A 802 -11.24 16.81 -6.35
N VAL A 803 -12.33 16.97 -5.63
CA VAL A 803 -13.44 16.01 -5.59
C VAL A 803 -14.27 16.20 -6.87
N VAL A 804 -14.54 15.10 -7.59
CA VAL A 804 -15.33 15.08 -8.85
C VAL A 804 -16.61 14.31 -8.60
#